data_95d7100c2ef9465ba6b5576e2528860e
#
_entry.id   95d7100c2ef9465ba6b5576e2528860e
#
_cell.length_a   1.000
_cell.length_b   1.000
_cell.length_c   1.000
_cell.angle_alpha   90.00
_cell.angle_beta   90.00
_cell.angle_gamma   90.00
#
_symmetry.space_group_name_H-M   'P 1'
#
loop_
_entity.id
_entity.type
_entity.pdbx_description
1 polymer ?
#
loop_
_entity_poly.entity_id
_entity_poly.type
_entity_poly.pdbx_seq_one_letter_code
_entity_poly.pdbx_strand_id
1 'polypeptide(L)'
;MRITNRLAGSLLAGLLTLGMAGPALADTPATDDAQPTTPATQTTYDARYAIPAAVPASSEAKVAQWQDMKYAMFIHWGVYSSYAGWYKGQKQEVGYPEQIKAWGHQQTWDQRIPLQGIPREEYLATAQTFEAPNFDATAWCQQAKDTGMKMLLITSKHHDGFAMWDTATTDYNFTKQSPSHRDPILELSQACQKVGIKFGLYFSNIDWEKQPEDPWTNANTLDEEGYMDYIHEQLKELLGGKYGEITELWYDMGKPNPEQSDQLRAWAHELQPNIMINSRVGNDRADFEVGWDNEMQSEQTQGPWESAVSIFHKTWGYANWDDAAPTYKDTGYPDYTEEDWDHIQQVDNTTALRKAPGGAHTKTTEIVGNMFSTVALGGQFLFNVGPKFDGSYDPWDASVLKGIGDWNRAHPGILGNSRPTHFPIETWGKTIVDDSHIYLGIEKWPTDGMVTLRGAGANDITTVKLDGSDAPLTYTVEGNDLVITLPAQPDEILPVVTVTTKGAPTYVPTGLTTIGEQTTTIPATGLEKFKAPTPKTGETSFTASITPGDKVASGVRVSFDTEGFTDDYAKYKVTVGDQEVKGLTVADLKAGVGPFTLGQHATARVTLSYDNPAYALKGFGKDATVASVTVKSETLSTPTITVAPQTVEVGKSVTVTGTGFAPSSPVSLTLHSDPVEVGTATTDDTGSFTAEVTVPAATEAGDHTVVAAAESPAAEASAPLTVTATPAPTPSADPSTEPSGQPSTEPSTQPSAEPSTQPSAVPSPSANQGRKGGKRSKGGLARTGSNALIVGACALAAAGVGTAFIRRSRRHKA
;
A
#
# COMPACT_ATOMS: atom_id res chain seq x y z
N MET A 1 -51.36 -32.86 49.10
CA MET A 1 -52.56 -32.71 48.27
C MET A 1 -52.15 -31.92 47.05
N ARG A 2 -52.23 -32.57 45.88
CA ARG A 2 -51.81 -32.01 44.54
C ARG A 2 -52.69 -30.83 44.23
N ILE A 3 -52.08 -29.80 43.58
CA ILE A 3 -52.61 -29.07 42.42
C ILE A 3 -51.55 -28.11 41.95
N THR A 4 -50.93 -28.45 40.86
CA THR A 4 -50.62 -27.77 39.64
C THR A 4 -50.10 -26.30 39.64
N ASN A 5 -48.86 -26.13 39.34
CA ASN A 5 -48.32 -24.93 38.68
C ASN A 5 -47.77 -25.32 37.33
N ARG A 6 -48.56 -25.12 36.29
CA ARG A 6 -48.14 -24.92 34.90
C ARG A 6 -48.62 -23.52 34.55
N LEU A 7 -47.68 -22.62 34.41
CA LEU A 7 -47.72 -21.37 33.59
C LEU A 7 -46.68 -20.39 34.13
N ALA A 8 -45.44 -20.62 33.87
CA ALA A 8 -44.38 -19.63 33.87
C ALA A 8 -43.11 -20.25 33.24
N GLY A 9 -43.11 -20.37 31.96
CA GLY A 9 -42.00 -20.98 31.24
C GLY A 9 -42.02 -20.63 29.76
N SER A 10 -42.26 -19.37 29.40
CA SER A 10 -42.20 -18.95 28.01
C SER A 10 -42.10 -17.42 27.88
N LEU A 11 -41.27 -16.80 28.70
CA LEU A 11 -41.00 -15.35 28.57
C LEU A 11 -39.57 -14.97 29.03
N LEU A 12 -38.62 -15.91 28.86
CA LEU A 12 -37.21 -15.62 29.20
C LEU A 12 -36.25 -16.16 28.14
N ALA A 13 -36.65 -16.19 26.88
CA ALA A 13 -35.81 -16.58 25.78
C ALA A 13 -35.84 -15.56 24.61
N GLY A 14 -36.20 -14.33 24.91
CA GLY A 14 -36.33 -13.25 23.89
C GLY A 14 -35.58 -11.97 24.21
N LEU A 15 -34.69 -11.95 25.21
CA LEU A 15 -34.01 -10.73 25.65
C LEU A 15 -32.51 -10.92 25.88
N LEU A 16 -31.87 -11.76 25.10
CA LEU A 16 -30.41 -11.98 25.22
C LEU A 16 -29.70 -11.95 23.85
N THR A 17 -30.17 -11.07 22.97
CA THR A 17 -29.40 -10.70 21.78
C THR A 17 -29.49 -9.19 21.53
N LEU A 18 -29.39 -8.39 22.58
CA LEU A 18 -28.91 -7.03 22.47
C LEU A 18 -27.45 -7.12 22.81
N GLY A 19 -26.64 -7.29 21.76
CA GLY A 19 -25.22 -7.15 21.83
C GLY A 19 -24.88 -5.83 22.51
N MET A 20 -24.17 -5.92 23.63
CA MET A 20 -23.61 -4.73 24.27
C MET A 20 -22.52 -4.20 23.37
N ALA A 21 -22.84 -3.24 22.52
CA ALA A 21 -21.84 -2.43 21.86
C ALA A 21 -21.16 -1.59 22.94
N GLY A 22 -19.89 -1.85 23.18
CA GLY A 22 -19.05 -1.02 24.02
C GLY A 22 -18.97 0.38 23.43
N PRO A 23 -18.93 1.45 24.23
CA PRO A 23 -18.96 2.82 23.73
C PRO A 23 -17.64 3.35 23.28
N ALA A 24 -16.70 2.72 23.18
CA ALA A 24 -15.44 3.26 22.63
C ALA A 24 -15.26 2.93 21.17
N LEU A 25 -16.27 2.38 20.60
CA LEU A 25 -16.19 2.11 19.18
C LEU A 25 -16.53 3.41 18.47
N ALA A 26 -15.60 3.92 17.75
CA ALA A 26 -15.90 4.77 16.63
C ALA A 26 -17.13 4.19 15.94
N ASP A 27 -18.03 5.05 15.53
CA ASP A 27 -19.24 4.61 14.86
C ASP A 27 -18.89 3.52 13.86
N THR A 28 -19.44 2.35 14.11
CA THR A 28 -19.64 1.46 12.99
C THR A 28 -20.41 2.28 11.98
N PRO A 29 -19.98 2.38 10.75
CA PRO A 29 -20.91 2.69 9.70
C PRO A 29 -22.07 1.74 9.95
N ALA A 30 -23.26 2.29 10.12
CA ALA A 30 -24.44 1.48 10.33
C ALA A 30 -24.37 0.40 9.25
N THR A 31 -24.12 -0.84 9.68
CA THR A 31 -24.37 -1.95 8.78
C THR A 31 -25.84 -1.87 8.52
N ASP A 32 -26.17 -1.39 7.34
CA ASP A 32 -27.52 -1.35 6.82
C ASP A 32 -28.00 -2.77 6.51
N ASP A 33 -27.85 -3.66 7.50
CA ASP A 33 -28.41 -5.02 7.48
C ASP A 33 -29.90 -5.05 7.87
N ALA A 34 -30.49 -3.87 8.13
CA ALA A 34 -31.94 -3.72 8.21
C ALA A 34 -32.44 -3.12 6.89
N GLN A 35 -32.37 -3.89 5.83
CA GLN A 35 -33.12 -3.58 4.62
C GLN A 35 -34.63 -3.64 4.92
N PRO A 36 -35.38 -2.56 4.67
CA PRO A 36 -36.85 -2.66 4.72
C PRO A 36 -37.30 -3.60 3.60
N THR A 37 -38.06 -4.62 3.96
CA THR A 37 -38.58 -5.65 3.06
C THR A 37 -39.74 -5.18 2.15
N THR A 38 -39.68 -3.98 1.59
CA THR A 38 -40.71 -3.51 0.67
C THR A 38 -40.09 -2.97 -0.64
N PRO A 39 -40.44 -3.55 -1.81
CA PRO A 39 -39.84 -3.19 -3.10
C PRO A 39 -40.08 -1.75 -3.58
N ALA A 40 -41.02 -1.01 -2.97
CA ALA A 40 -41.40 0.35 -3.39
C ALA A 40 -40.49 1.46 -2.82
N THR A 41 -39.65 1.14 -1.84
CA THR A 41 -38.73 2.10 -1.23
C THR A 41 -37.33 2.10 -1.89
N GLN A 42 -37.01 1.09 -2.67
CA GLN A 42 -35.68 0.91 -3.25
C GLN A 42 -35.35 1.98 -4.32
N THR A 43 -36.33 2.36 -5.15
CA THR A 43 -36.11 3.36 -6.22
C THR A 43 -35.85 4.78 -5.70
N THR A 44 -36.46 5.16 -4.57
CA THR A 44 -36.19 6.45 -3.93
C THR A 44 -34.88 6.48 -3.17
N TYR A 45 -34.45 5.32 -2.62
CA TYR A 45 -33.18 5.18 -1.95
C TYR A 45 -32.00 5.30 -2.93
N ASP A 46 -32.07 4.60 -4.06
CA ASP A 46 -31.04 4.62 -5.11
C ASP A 46 -30.82 6.02 -5.69
N ALA A 47 -31.87 6.83 -5.82
CA ALA A 47 -31.75 8.21 -6.27
C ALA A 47 -31.03 9.13 -5.27
N ARG A 48 -31.12 8.85 -3.96
CA ARG A 48 -30.40 9.61 -2.92
C ARG A 48 -28.92 9.28 -2.88
N TYR A 49 -28.56 8.03 -3.23
CA TYR A 49 -27.18 7.58 -3.23
C TYR A 49 -26.52 7.67 -4.63
N ALA A 50 -27.29 8.08 -5.65
CA ALA A 50 -26.68 8.40 -6.91
C ALA A 50 -25.68 9.53 -6.68
N ILE A 51 -24.40 9.28 -6.91
CA ILE A 51 -23.42 10.35 -6.94
C ILE A 51 -23.89 11.34 -8.01
N PRO A 52 -24.14 12.61 -7.66
CA PRO A 52 -24.43 13.59 -8.69
C PRO A 52 -23.31 13.54 -9.73
N ALA A 53 -23.65 13.50 -11.01
CA ALA A 53 -22.66 13.48 -12.09
C ALA A 53 -21.66 14.66 -12.06
N ALA A 54 -21.94 15.65 -11.21
CA ALA A 54 -21.13 16.85 -11.01
C ALA A 54 -20.20 16.79 -9.78
N VAL A 55 -20.25 15.74 -8.93
CA VAL A 55 -19.23 15.57 -7.91
C VAL A 55 -18.04 14.94 -8.62
N PRO A 56 -16.92 15.65 -8.82
CA PRO A 56 -15.73 15.03 -9.37
C PRO A 56 -15.37 13.89 -8.45
N ALA A 57 -15.40 12.65 -8.94
CA ALA A 57 -14.65 11.58 -8.30
C ALA A 57 -13.25 12.13 -8.06
N SER A 58 -12.65 11.84 -6.89
CA SER A 58 -11.25 12.19 -6.67
C SER A 58 -10.48 11.70 -7.90
N SER A 59 -9.75 12.60 -8.57
CA SER A 59 -9.03 12.17 -9.77
C SER A 59 -8.10 11.03 -9.39
N GLU A 60 -7.93 10.04 -10.25
CA GLU A 60 -6.99 8.92 -10.01
C GLU A 60 -5.60 9.44 -9.59
N ALA A 61 -5.17 10.56 -10.18
CA ALA A 61 -3.93 11.24 -9.84
C ALA A 61 -3.88 11.74 -8.38
N LYS A 62 -5.00 12.26 -7.85
CA LYS A 62 -5.11 12.71 -6.46
C LYS A 62 -5.01 11.56 -5.49
N VAL A 63 -5.73 10.46 -5.75
CA VAL A 63 -5.68 9.23 -4.95
C VAL A 63 -4.28 8.65 -4.97
N ALA A 64 -3.66 8.55 -6.15
CA ALA A 64 -2.30 8.05 -6.28
C ALA A 64 -1.29 8.91 -5.49
N GLN A 65 -1.43 10.24 -5.54
CA GLN A 65 -0.57 11.15 -4.78
C GLN A 65 -0.75 10.98 -3.27
N TRP A 66 -1.98 10.77 -2.81
CA TRP A 66 -2.26 10.50 -1.40
C TRP A 66 -1.70 9.13 -0.96
N GLN A 67 -1.92 8.07 -1.75
CA GLN A 67 -1.34 6.75 -1.49
C GLN A 67 0.19 6.75 -1.50
N ASP A 68 0.81 7.67 -2.24
CA ASP A 68 2.27 7.81 -2.30
C ASP A 68 2.87 8.41 -1.01
N MET A 69 2.06 8.96 -0.12
CA MET A 69 2.53 9.39 1.21
C MET A 69 2.91 8.22 2.10
N LYS A 70 2.29 7.05 1.95
CA LYS A 70 2.54 5.76 2.65
C LYS A 70 2.26 5.82 4.14
N TYR A 71 2.78 6.80 4.86
CA TYR A 71 2.59 6.94 6.30
C TYR A 71 2.66 8.40 6.74
N ALA A 72 1.89 8.70 7.78
CA ALA A 72 1.68 10.04 8.32
C ALA A 72 1.65 10.02 9.85
N MET A 73 1.89 11.19 10.45
CA MET A 73 1.75 11.39 11.89
C MET A 73 0.34 11.88 12.22
N PHE A 74 -0.29 11.24 13.19
CA PHE A 74 -1.52 11.69 13.79
C PHE A 74 -1.24 12.30 15.18
N ILE A 75 -1.86 13.41 15.49
CA ILE A 75 -1.72 14.06 16.80
C ILE A 75 -3.12 14.25 17.41
N HIS A 76 -3.34 13.65 18.57
CA HIS A 76 -4.48 13.96 19.42
C HIS A 76 -4.03 14.85 20.57
N TRP A 77 -4.41 16.12 20.53
CA TRP A 77 -3.99 17.12 21.51
C TRP A 77 -5.10 18.12 21.79
N GLY A 78 -5.41 18.34 23.06
CA GLY A 78 -6.50 19.19 23.51
C GLY A 78 -6.53 19.34 25.03
N VAL A 79 -7.63 19.89 25.56
CA VAL A 79 -7.83 20.09 27.01
C VAL A 79 -7.70 18.78 27.78
N TYR A 80 -8.14 17.68 27.20
CA TYR A 80 -8.04 16.34 27.80
C TYR A 80 -6.61 15.90 28.13
N SER A 81 -5.62 16.43 27.45
CA SER A 81 -4.21 16.13 27.74
C SER A 81 -3.78 16.56 29.16
N SER A 82 -4.49 17.53 29.77
CA SER A 82 -4.23 17.95 31.15
C SER A 82 -4.53 16.89 32.19
N TYR A 83 -5.49 16.05 31.88
CA TYR A 83 -5.94 14.97 32.76
C TYR A 83 -5.07 13.72 32.63
N ALA A 84 -4.41 13.55 31.48
CA ALA A 84 -3.52 12.42 31.23
C ALA A 84 -4.14 11.05 31.57
N GLY A 85 -5.47 10.89 31.35
CA GLY A 85 -6.22 9.69 31.71
C GLY A 85 -6.55 9.55 33.21
N TRP A 86 -6.42 10.62 34.03
CA TRP A 86 -6.68 10.60 35.46
C TRP A 86 -7.63 11.72 35.91
N TYR A 87 -8.58 11.38 36.78
CA TYR A 87 -9.46 12.37 37.39
C TYR A 87 -9.61 12.14 38.88
N LYS A 88 -9.39 13.19 39.68
CA LYS A 88 -9.42 13.15 41.18
C LYS A 88 -8.61 12.00 41.79
N GLY A 89 -7.43 11.73 41.23
CA GLY A 89 -6.53 10.68 41.73
C GLY A 89 -6.94 9.26 41.37
N GLN A 90 -7.95 9.10 40.50
CA GLN A 90 -8.38 7.82 39.99
C GLN A 90 -8.12 7.76 38.49
N LYS A 91 -7.59 6.62 38.02
CA LYS A 91 -7.35 6.34 36.61
C LYS A 91 -8.68 6.10 35.91
N GLN A 92 -8.79 6.57 34.70
CA GLN A 92 -9.86 6.21 33.78
C GLN A 92 -9.65 4.78 33.28
N GLU A 93 -10.59 3.88 33.60
CA GLU A 93 -10.53 2.47 33.18
C GLU A 93 -11.42 2.19 31.97
N VAL A 94 -12.29 3.11 31.63
CA VAL A 94 -13.27 2.99 30.55
C VAL A 94 -13.14 4.18 29.61
N GLY A 95 -13.23 3.92 28.32
CA GLY A 95 -13.06 4.93 27.25
C GLY A 95 -11.59 5.31 27.03
N TYR A 96 -11.38 6.30 26.21
CA TYR A 96 -10.07 6.84 25.84
C TYR A 96 -9.73 8.11 26.63
N PRO A 97 -8.44 8.42 26.86
CA PRO A 97 -8.02 9.64 27.58
C PRO A 97 -8.62 10.92 27.02
N GLU A 98 -8.72 11.06 25.71
CA GLU A 98 -9.33 12.22 25.04
C GLU A 98 -10.84 12.32 25.27
N GLN A 99 -11.48 11.28 25.80
CA GLN A 99 -12.89 11.24 26.13
C GLN A 99 -13.17 11.42 27.64
N ILE A 100 -12.14 11.75 28.42
CA ILE A 100 -12.21 11.84 29.89
C ILE A 100 -13.26 12.83 30.39
N LYS A 101 -13.60 13.85 29.61
CA LYS A 101 -14.70 14.79 29.93
C LYS A 101 -15.99 14.04 30.25
N ALA A 102 -16.35 13.05 29.45
CA ALA A 102 -17.57 12.29 29.61
C ALA A 102 -17.43 11.11 30.57
N TRP A 103 -16.28 10.45 30.59
CA TRP A 103 -16.07 9.24 31.38
C TRP A 103 -15.50 9.49 32.77
N GLY A 104 -14.71 10.56 32.95
CA GLY A 104 -14.10 10.92 34.23
C GLY A 104 -13.29 9.76 34.81
N HIS A 105 -13.71 9.23 35.94
CA HIS A 105 -13.10 8.08 36.62
C HIS A 105 -13.97 6.83 36.63
N GLN A 106 -14.89 6.70 35.68
CA GLN A 106 -15.73 5.51 35.58
C GLN A 106 -14.89 4.25 35.47
N GLN A 107 -15.26 3.21 36.25
CA GLN A 107 -14.47 1.97 36.39
C GLN A 107 -15.05 0.81 35.60
N THR A 108 -16.31 0.90 35.20
CA THR A 108 -16.99 -0.20 34.52
C THR A 108 -17.87 0.30 33.40
N TRP A 109 -17.97 -0.52 32.39
CA TRP A 109 -18.85 -0.37 31.26
C TRP A 109 -20.25 -0.88 31.58
N ASP A 110 -21.02 -0.17 32.32
CA ASP A 110 -22.41 -0.52 32.58
C ASP A 110 -23.33 0.64 32.18
N GLN A 111 -24.01 0.50 31.06
CA GLN A 111 -24.96 1.51 30.55
C GLN A 111 -26.07 1.86 31.52
N ARG A 112 -26.27 1.07 32.60
CA ARG A 112 -27.22 1.34 33.68
C ARG A 112 -26.66 2.31 34.71
N ILE A 113 -25.37 2.53 34.71
CA ILE A 113 -24.71 3.49 35.60
C ILE A 113 -24.60 4.81 34.87
N PRO A 114 -25.13 5.93 35.41
CA PRO A 114 -24.91 7.24 34.82
C PRO A 114 -23.44 7.54 34.66
N LEU A 115 -23.08 8.20 33.54
CA LEU A 115 -21.72 8.63 33.28
C LEU A 115 -21.18 9.46 34.45
N GLN A 116 -19.97 9.16 34.89
CA GLN A 116 -19.27 9.83 35.97
C GLN A 116 -18.27 10.85 35.41
N GLY A 117 -18.70 11.60 34.38
CA GLY A 117 -17.89 12.58 33.70
C GLY A 117 -17.39 13.72 34.61
N ILE A 118 -16.49 14.48 34.12
CA ILE A 118 -15.99 15.69 34.76
C ILE A 118 -17.09 16.75 34.69
N PRO A 119 -17.43 17.43 35.81
CA PRO A 119 -18.38 18.52 35.78
C PRO A 119 -18.01 19.54 34.69
N ARG A 120 -19.00 19.98 33.90
CA ARG A 120 -18.81 20.83 32.74
C ARG A 120 -17.97 22.07 33.07
N GLU A 121 -18.33 22.81 34.14
CA GLU A 121 -17.63 24.04 34.53
C GLU A 121 -16.16 23.77 34.95
N GLU A 122 -15.89 22.64 35.61
CA GLU A 122 -14.53 22.21 35.97
C GLU A 122 -13.70 21.91 34.72
N TYR A 123 -14.26 21.21 33.74
CA TYR A 123 -13.59 20.92 32.49
C TYR A 123 -13.30 22.16 31.65
N LEU A 124 -14.30 23.07 31.52
CA LEU A 124 -14.12 24.32 30.80
C LEU A 124 -13.07 25.24 31.46
N ALA A 125 -13.02 25.25 32.80
CA ALA A 125 -12.02 26.02 33.54
C ALA A 125 -10.59 25.54 33.28
N THR A 126 -10.41 24.25 32.96
CA THR A 126 -9.11 23.66 32.59
C THR A 126 -8.54 24.29 31.32
N ALA A 127 -9.39 24.65 30.36
CA ALA A 127 -8.96 25.32 29.13
C ALA A 127 -8.24 26.64 29.40
N GLN A 128 -8.62 27.34 30.46
CA GLN A 128 -7.97 28.60 30.88
C GLN A 128 -6.56 28.43 31.46
N THR A 129 -6.14 27.21 31.70
CA THR A 129 -4.78 26.86 32.13
C THR A 129 -3.94 26.26 31.01
N PHE A 130 -4.50 26.10 29.80
CA PHE A 130 -3.85 25.50 28.66
C PHE A 130 -2.86 26.44 27.96
N GLU A 131 -1.75 26.76 28.61
CA GLU A 131 -0.74 27.69 28.10
C GLU A 131 0.16 27.06 27.01
N ALA A 132 0.44 25.76 27.08
CA ALA A 132 1.30 25.00 26.18
C ALA A 132 2.70 25.62 25.94
N PRO A 133 3.48 25.87 26.98
CA PRO A 133 4.75 26.62 26.90
C PRO A 133 5.83 25.89 26.09
N ASN A 134 5.71 24.57 25.93
CA ASN A 134 6.68 23.74 25.20
C ASN A 134 6.20 23.39 23.77
N PHE A 135 5.06 23.92 23.35
CA PHE A 135 4.57 23.70 22.00
C PHE A 135 5.42 24.47 20.97
N ASP A 136 6.09 23.72 20.12
CA ASP A 136 6.84 24.21 18.95
C ASP A 136 6.37 23.51 17.68
N ALA A 137 5.58 24.20 16.89
CA ALA A 137 5.00 23.69 15.65
C ALA A 137 6.08 23.26 14.64
N THR A 138 7.21 23.99 14.56
CA THR A 138 8.32 23.63 13.67
C THR A 138 8.98 22.33 14.13
N ALA A 139 9.21 22.18 15.44
CA ALA A 139 9.78 20.95 15.99
C ALA A 139 8.86 19.73 15.76
N TRP A 140 7.54 19.89 15.87
CA TRP A 140 6.59 18.80 15.62
C TRP A 140 6.59 18.37 14.14
N CYS A 141 6.50 19.33 13.21
CA CYS A 141 6.57 19.02 11.77
C CYS A 141 7.94 18.43 11.38
N GLN A 142 9.03 18.91 11.99
CA GLN A 142 10.37 18.35 11.76
C GLN A 142 10.49 16.93 12.33
N GLN A 143 9.93 16.67 13.52
CA GLN A 143 9.88 15.31 14.09
C GLN A 143 9.15 14.35 13.16
N ALA A 144 8.00 14.72 12.61
CA ALA A 144 7.27 13.92 11.64
C ALA A 144 8.14 13.61 10.41
N LYS A 145 8.80 14.63 9.86
CA LYS A 145 9.71 14.48 8.71
C LYS A 145 10.92 13.58 9.03
N ASP A 146 11.54 13.77 10.21
CA ASP A 146 12.71 13.00 10.63
C ASP A 146 12.36 11.52 10.90
N THR A 147 11.10 11.26 11.23
CA THR A 147 10.52 9.90 11.31
C THR A 147 10.27 9.31 9.93
N GLY A 148 10.33 10.13 8.85
CA GLY A 148 10.11 9.75 7.47
C GLY A 148 8.68 10.00 7.00
N MET A 149 7.80 10.53 7.85
CA MET A 149 6.39 10.81 7.54
C MET A 149 6.26 12.01 6.60
N LYS A 150 5.32 11.93 5.67
CA LYS A 150 5.10 12.97 4.64
C LYS A 150 3.92 13.90 4.94
N MET A 151 3.20 13.63 6.02
CA MET A 151 2.07 14.44 6.50
C MET A 151 2.00 14.44 8.03
N LEU A 152 1.51 15.54 8.59
CA LEU A 152 1.07 15.63 9.98
C LEU A 152 -0.40 15.99 9.99
N LEU A 153 -1.21 15.21 10.67
CA LEU A 153 -2.64 15.39 10.87
C LEU A 153 -2.93 15.60 12.37
N ILE A 154 -3.73 16.59 12.70
CA ILE A 154 -4.02 16.94 14.09
C ILE A 154 -5.51 17.13 14.35
N THR A 155 -5.95 16.82 15.57
CA THR A 155 -7.31 17.14 16.03
C THR A 155 -7.52 18.67 16.06
N SER A 156 -8.31 19.18 15.10
CA SER A 156 -8.75 20.59 15.12
C SER A 156 -9.78 20.83 16.22
N LYS A 157 -10.71 19.91 16.38
CA LYS A 157 -11.69 19.83 17.47
C LYS A 157 -12.01 18.35 17.73
N HIS A 158 -11.90 17.92 18.98
CA HIS A 158 -12.37 16.60 19.40
C HIS A 158 -13.81 16.67 19.92
N HIS A 159 -14.38 15.57 20.38
CA HIS A 159 -15.78 15.49 20.86
C HIS A 159 -16.04 16.42 22.05
N ASP A 160 -15.04 16.80 22.82
CA ASP A 160 -15.14 17.70 23.95
C ASP A 160 -15.52 19.15 23.56
N GLY A 161 -15.49 19.46 22.26
CA GLY A 161 -15.90 20.73 21.69
C GLY A 161 -14.84 21.84 21.76
N PHE A 162 -13.62 21.56 22.27
CA PHE A 162 -12.55 22.57 22.32
C PHE A 162 -11.91 22.76 20.96
N ALA A 163 -12.07 23.95 20.39
CA ALA A 163 -11.50 24.29 19.10
C ALA A 163 -10.03 24.72 19.23
N MET A 164 -9.12 24.03 18.56
CA MET A 164 -7.68 24.30 18.57
C MET A 164 -7.28 25.44 17.61
N TRP A 165 -8.23 26.15 17.01
CA TRP A 165 -8.02 27.28 16.09
C TRP A 165 -8.84 28.51 16.51
N ASP A 166 -8.50 29.64 15.93
CA ASP A 166 -9.22 30.89 16.11
C ASP A 166 -10.57 30.86 15.36
N THR A 167 -11.59 30.36 16.04
CA THR A 167 -12.96 30.28 15.50
C THR A 167 -13.86 31.43 16.04
N ALA A 168 -14.73 31.91 15.15
CA ALA A 168 -15.82 32.82 15.50
C ALA A 168 -17.05 32.06 16.01
N THR A 169 -17.17 30.75 15.78
CA THR A 169 -18.38 29.96 16.06
C THR A 169 -18.58 29.65 17.54
N THR A 170 -17.54 29.67 18.32
CA THR A 170 -17.57 29.46 19.78
C THR A 170 -16.46 30.23 20.48
N ASP A 171 -16.70 30.66 21.74
CA ASP A 171 -15.65 31.18 22.61
C ASP A 171 -14.82 30.08 23.30
N TYR A 172 -15.22 28.84 23.18
CA TYR A 172 -14.50 27.69 23.71
C TYR A 172 -13.42 27.25 22.71
N ASN A 173 -12.38 28.06 22.56
CA ASN A 173 -11.28 27.81 21.64
C ASN A 173 -9.94 28.24 22.24
N PHE A 174 -8.85 27.75 21.65
CA PHE A 174 -7.49 27.98 22.16
C PHE A 174 -7.14 29.50 22.21
N THR A 175 -7.44 30.22 21.15
CA THR A 175 -7.09 31.67 21.06
C THR A 175 -7.77 32.51 22.13
N LYS A 176 -9.02 32.18 22.51
CA LYS A 176 -9.77 32.95 23.49
C LYS A 176 -9.58 32.47 24.92
N GLN A 177 -9.45 31.15 25.14
CA GLN A 177 -9.40 30.55 26.48
C GLN A 177 -7.96 30.39 26.99
N SER A 178 -7.01 30.04 26.12
CA SER A 178 -5.61 29.84 26.51
C SER A 178 -4.95 31.15 26.94
N PRO A 179 -4.15 31.17 28.01
CA PRO A 179 -3.33 32.31 28.39
C PRO A 179 -2.33 32.75 27.30
N SER A 180 -1.94 31.84 26.40
CA SER A 180 -1.00 32.13 25.30
C SER A 180 -1.65 32.81 24.10
N HIS A 181 -2.99 32.76 23.96
CA HIS A 181 -3.74 33.34 22.84
C HIS A 181 -3.23 32.96 21.44
N ARG A 182 -2.59 31.78 21.31
CA ARG A 182 -2.03 31.25 20.05
C ARG A 182 -3.13 30.58 19.20
N ASP A 183 -2.84 30.40 17.93
CA ASP A 183 -3.61 29.55 16.99
C ASP A 183 -2.75 28.36 16.56
N PRO A 184 -2.81 27.24 17.31
CA PRO A 184 -1.95 26.08 17.03
C PRO A 184 -2.12 25.49 15.64
N ILE A 185 -3.34 25.53 15.08
CA ILE A 185 -3.61 25.01 13.74
C ILE A 185 -2.92 25.88 12.69
N LEU A 186 -2.94 27.21 12.85
CA LEU A 186 -2.23 28.12 11.96
C LEU A 186 -0.72 27.92 12.02
N GLU A 187 -0.19 27.82 13.23
CA GLU A 187 1.24 27.63 13.42
C GLU A 187 1.72 26.30 12.82
N LEU A 188 0.98 25.20 13.03
CA LEU A 188 1.32 23.90 12.46
C LEU A 188 1.21 23.87 10.94
N SER A 189 0.15 24.45 10.37
CA SER A 189 -0.01 24.47 8.91
C SER A 189 1.15 25.20 8.23
N GLN A 190 1.55 26.37 8.78
CA GLN A 190 2.69 27.15 8.28
C GLN A 190 4.03 26.42 8.49
N ALA A 191 4.20 25.79 9.64
CA ALA A 191 5.40 25.05 9.97
C ALA A 191 5.57 23.81 9.06
N CYS A 192 4.52 23.02 8.85
CA CYS A 192 4.54 21.86 7.97
C CYS A 192 4.84 22.25 6.52
N GLN A 193 4.24 23.36 6.03
CA GLN A 193 4.57 23.90 4.71
C GLN A 193 6.05 24.30 4.62
N LYS A 194 6.58 24.98 5.62
CA LYS A 194 8.00 25.39 5.67
C LYS A 194 8.95 24.21 5.76
N VAL A 195 8.61 23.18 6.50
CA VAL A 195 9.37 21.93 6.63
C VAL A 195 9.26 21.08 5.37
N GLY A 196 8.19 21.26 4.57
CA GLY A 196 7.95 20.56 3.31
C GLY A 196 7.28 19.19 3.51
N ILE A 197 6.36 19.10 4.46
CA ILE A 197 5.42 17.99 4.60
C ILE A 197 3.99 18.49 4.45
N LYS A 198 3.07 17.58 4.14
CA LYS A 198 1.64 17.88 4.00
C LYS A 198 1.00 18.09 5.38
N PHE A 199 -0.17 18.75 5.38
CA PHE A 199 -0.93 19.02 6.60
C PHE A 199 -2.37 18.53 6.44
N GLY A 200 -2.89 17.86 7.47
CA GLY A 200 -4.25 17.33 7.55
C GLY A 200 -4.93 17.71 8.86
N LEU A 201 -6.25 17.62 8.88
CA LEU A 201 -7.08 17.93 10.03
C LEU A 201 -8.01 16.75 10.36
N TYR A 202 -8.10 16.41 11.64
CA TYR A 202 -9.21 15.65 12.19
C TYR A 202 -10.30 16.63 12.63
N PHE A 203 -11.54 16.31 12.38
CA PHE A 203 -12.71 17.09 12.76
C PHE A 203 -13.81 16.17 13.31
N SER A 204 -14.12 16.35 14.59
CA SER A 204 -15.28 15.68 15.18
C SER A 204 -16.58 16.29 14.65
N ASN A 205 -17.44 15.46 14.07
CA ASN A 205 -18.78 15.88 13.65
C ASN A 205 -19.67 16.21 14.87
N ILE A 206 -19.40 15.61 16.04
CA ILE A 206 -20.11 15.92 17.28
C ILE A 206 -19.38 16.94 18.13
N ASP A 207 -20.10 17.60 19.03
CA ASP A 207 -19.60 18.61 19.93
C ASP A 207 -20.38 18.58 21.24
N TRP A 208 -19.75 18.07 22.29
CA TRP A 208 -20.39 17.89 23.60
C TRP A 208 -20.67 19.22 24.32
N GLU A 209 -20.10 20.33 23.88
CA GLU A 209 -20.47 21.64 24.38
C GLU A 209 -21.68 22.24 23.65
N LYS A 210 -21.89 21.84 22.40
CA LYS A 210 -23.02 22.25 21.59
C LYS A 210 -24.23 21.32 21.77
N GLN A 211 -23.95 20.02 22.05
CA GLN A 211 -24.93 18.94 22.23
C GLN A 211 -24.78 18.29 23.62
N PRO A 212 -25.00 19.02 24.73
CA PRO A 212 -24.58 18.58 26.07
C PRO A 212 -25.44 17.47 26.68
N GLU A 213 -26.59 17.13 26.09
CA GLU A 213 -27.60 16.30 26.78
C GLU A 213 -27.32 14.79 26.70
N ASP A 214 -26.53 14.32 25.71
CA ASP A 214 -26.20 12.89 25.61
C ASP A 214 -24.91 12.62 24.82
N PRO A 215 -23.75 12.74 25.44
CA PRO A 215 -22.47 12.55 24.76
C PRO A 215 -22.19 11.10 24.29
N TRP A 216 -22.97 10.10 24.79
CA TRP A 216 -22.58 8.69 24.62
C TRP A 216 -23.63 7.78 24.02
N THR A 217 -24.79 8.24 23.77
CA THR A 217 -25.61 7.46 22.88
C THR A 217 -25.01 7.66 21.51
N ASN A 218 -24.59 6.62 20.85
CA ASN A 218 -24.40 6.59 19.42
C ASN A 218 -25.66 7.10 18.67
N ALA A 219 -26.54 7.79 19.37
CA ALA A 219 -27.69 8.49 18.90
C ALA A 219 -27.42 9.95 18.59
N ASN A 220 -26.22 10.48 18.90
CA ASN A 220 -25.81 11.81 18.46
C ASN A 220 -25.87 11.87 16.93
N THR A 221 -26.98 12.41 16.46
CA THR A 221 -27.21 12.73 15.04
C THR A 221 -26.83 14.18 14.82
N LEU A 222 -26.72 14.59 13.54
CA LEU A 222 -26.49 16.00 13.18
C LEU A 222 -27.82 16.72 12.91
N ASP A 223 -28.94 16.20 13.43
CA ASP A 223 -30.30 16.62 13.08
C ASP A 223 -30.81 17.80 13.89
N GLU A 224 -30.03 18.34 14.83
CA GLU A 224 -30.40 19.52 15.60
C GLU A 224 -30.49 20.75 14.68
N GLU A 225 -31.49 21.57 14.93
CA GLU A 225 -31.72 22.80 14.14
C GLU A 225 -30.49 23.73 14.18
N GLY A 226 -29.94 24.06 13.02
CA GLY A 226 -28.76 24.93 12.87
C GLY A 226 -27.42 24.26 13.17
N TYR A 227 -27.40 22.94 13.49
CA TYR A 227 -26.14 22.27 13.79
C TYR A 227 -25.26 22.05 12.54
N MET A 228 -25.87 21.72 11.42
CA MET A 228 -25.14 21.60 10.14
C MET A 228 -24.59 22.97 9.69
N ASP A 229 -25.30 24.07 9.95
CA ASP A 229 -24.81 25.43 9.68
C ASP A 229 -23.57 25.73 10.56
N TYR A 230 -23.60 25.34 11.83
CA TYR A 230 -22.46 25.44 12.74
C TYR A 230 -21.23 24.69 12.22
N ILE A 231 -21.42 23.44 11.77
CA ILE A 231 -20.33 22.65 11.16
C ILE A 231 -19.82 23.37 9.89
N HIS A 232 -20.72 23.84 9.03
CA HIS A 232 -20.35 24.49 7.77
C HIS A 232 -19.52 25.77 8.00
N GLU A 233 -19.89 26.60 8.99
CA GLU A 233 -19.08 27.78 9.33
C GLU A 233 -17.69 27.40 9.83
N GLN A 234 -17.57 26.33 10.64
CA GLN A 234 -16.28 25.81 11.08
C GLN A 234 -15.43 25.27 9.91
N LEU A 235 -16.04 24.55 8.98
CA LEU A 235 -15.35 24.07 7.78
C LEU A 235 -14.91 25.22 6.87
N LYS A 236 -15.70 26.28 6.72
CA LYS A 236 -15.29 27.49 5.98
C LYS A 236 -14.06 28.15 6.61
N GLU A 237 -14.00 28.22 7.94
CA GLU A 237 -12.82 28.75 8.62
C GLU A 237 -11.59 27.89 8.37
N LEU A 238 -11.71 26.57 8.56
CA LEU A 238 -10.59 25.64 8.47
C LEU A 238 -10.10 25.43 7.03
N LEU A 239 -11.01 25.35 6.07
CA LEU A 239 -10.71 24.98 4.68
C LEU A 239 -10.69 26.19 3.73
N GLY A 240 -11.15 27.37 4.16
CA GLY A 240 -11.27 28.56 3.32
C GLY A 240 -9.96 29.29 2.98
N GLY A 241 -8.81 28.64 3.23
CA GLY A 241 -7.49 29.13 2.81
C GLY A 241 -6.64 29.82 3.88
N LYS A 242 -7.21 30.20 5.05
CA LYS A 242 -6.43 30.75 6.17
C LYS A 242 -5.31 29.80 6.61
N TYR A 243 -5.58 28.50 6.60
CA TYR A 243 -4.68 27.42 7.02
C TYR A 243 -3.94 26.75 5.85
N GLY A 244 -3.98 27.35 4.64
CA GLY A 244 -3.32 26.82 3.46
C GLY A 244 -3.99 25.59 2.87
N GLU A 245 -3.20 24.73 2.19
CA GLU A 245 -3.67 23.47 1.64
C GLU A 245 -3.86 22.42 2.73
N ILE A 246 -5.07 21.90 2.86
CA ILE A 246 -5.40 20.77 3.73
C ILE A 246 -5.49 19.53 2.85
N THR A 247 -4.56 18.61 3.03
CA THR A 247 -4.45 17.40 2.19
C THR A 247 -5.50 16.36 2.55
N GLU A 248 -5.83 16.27 3.85
CA GLU A 248 -6.75 15.28 4.39
C GLU A 248 -7.64 15.89 5.47
N LEU A 249 -8.94 15.58 5.40
CA LEU A 249 -9.91 15.85 6.44
C LEU A 249 -10.48 14.56 6.99
N TRP A 250 -10.14 14.27 8.23
CA TRP A 250 -10.56 13.09 8.95
C TRP A 250 -11.80 13.39 9.78
N TYR A 251 -13.01 13.12 9.21
CA TYR A 251 -14.27 13.21 9.94
C TYR A 251 -14.37 12.11 10.97
N ASP A 252 -15.08 12.38 12.07
CA ASP A 252 -15.33 11.37 13.11
C ASP A 252 -16.66 11.59 13.82
N MET A 253 -17.33 10.48 14.17
CA MET A 253 -18.59 10.42 14.91
C MET A 253 -19.78 11.09 14.18
N GLY A 254 -20.93 11.15 14.84
CA GLY A 254 -22.11 11.96 14.48
C GLY A 254 -23.14 11.29 13.59
N LYS A 255 -22.90 10.09 13.06
CA LYS A 255 -23.84 9.31 12.22
C LYS A 255 -24.65 10.17 11.24
N PRO A 256 -24.01 10.90 10.32
CA PRO A 256 -24.74 11.73 9.39
C PRO A 256 -25.69 10.89 8.54
N ASN A 257 -26.89 11.43 8.27
CA ASN A 257 -27.77 10.86 7.27
C ASN A 257 -27.23 11.10 5.85
N PRO A 258 -27.80 10.49 4.80
CA PRO A 258 -27.26 10.62 3.44
C PRO A 258 -27.14 12.05 2.92
N GLU A 259 -28.12 12.91 3.20
CA GLU A 259 -28.08 14.31 2.80
C GLU A 259 -26.99 15.09 3.51
N GLN A 260 -26.80 14.81 4.80
CA GLN A 260 -25.72 15.42 5.60
C GLN A 260 -24.35 14.99 5.11
N SER A 261 -24.17 13.69 4.76
CA SER A 261 -22.92 13.21 4.17
C SER A 261 -22.64 13.85 2.81
N ASP A 262 -23.66 14.02 1.97
CA ASP A 262 -23.55 14.74 0.69
C ASP A 262 -23.12 16.19 0.92
N GLN A 263 -23.67 16.87 1.92
CA GLN A 263 -23.29 18.24 2.29
C GLN A 263 -21.86 18.32 2.81
N LEU A 264 -21.48 17.47 3.77
CA LEU A 264 -20.13 17.44 4.34
C LEU A 264 -19.07 17.21 3.24
N ARG A 265 -19.36 16.27 2.31
CA ARG A 265 -18.51 16.01 1.16
C ARG A 265 -18.42 17.22 0.23
N ALA A 266 -19.56 17.80 -0.14
CA ALA A 266 -19.63 18.92 -1.08
C ALA A 266 -18.87 20.13 -0.53
N TRP A 267 -19.10 20.51 0.74
CA TRP A 267 -18.42 21.64 1.37
C TRP A 267 -16.89 21.47 1.42
N ALA A 268 -16.43 20.27 1.78
CA ALA A 268 -14.99 19.99 1.81
C ALA A 268 -14.37 20.16 0.41
N HIS A 269 -14.97 19.58 -0.63
CA HIS A 269 -14.42 19.63 -1.98
C HIS A 269 -14.62 20.97 -2.70
N GLU A 270 -15.67 21.74 -2.35
CA GLU A 270 -15.85 23.12 -2.86
C GLU A 270 -14.76 24.04 -2.32
N LEU A 271 -14.42 23.92 -1.02
CA LEU A 271 -13.41 24.74 -0.38
C LEU A 271 -11.99 24.29 -0.75
N GLN A 272 -11.76 22.98 -0.88
CA GLN A 272 -10.47 22.38 -1.22
C GLN A 272 -10.64 21.20 -2.20
N PRO A 273 -10.59 21.41 -3.53
CA PRO A 273 -10.87 20.37 -4.51
C PRO A 273 -9.97 19.14 -4.44
N ASN A 274 -8.78 19.29 -3.89
CA ASN A 274 -7.81 18.20 -3.75
C ASN A 274 -7.81 17.51 -2.38
N ILE A 275 -8.70 17.90 -1.48
CA ILE A 275 -8.79 17.29 -0.16
C ILE A 275 -9.24 15.83 -0.25
N MET A 276 -8.70 14.97 0.60
CA MET A 276 -9.13 13.58 0.78
C MET A 276 -9.97 13.48 2.04
N ILE A 277 -11.12 12.82 1.98
CA ILE A 277 -12.01 12.62 3.14
C ILE A 277 -12.22 11.14 3.42
N ASN A 278 -12.20 10.78 4.71
CA ASN A 278 -12.30 9.40 5.18
C ASN A 278 -13.74 8.87 5.19
N SER A 279 -13.90 7.56 5.36
CA SER A 279 -15.20 6.88 5.35
C SER A 279 -16.11 7.25 6.53
N ARG A 280 -15.62 7.93 7.56
CA ARG A 280 -16.45 8.41 8.66
C ARG A 280 -17.33 9.61 8.30
N VAL A 281 -17.20 10.17 7.09
CA VAL A 281 -18.22 11.04 6.50
C VAL A 281 -19.54 10.32 6.30
N GLY A 282 -19.53 8.99 6.29
CA GLY A 282 -20.70 8.13 6.21
C GLY A 282 -21.28 7.94 4.81
N ASN A 283 -22.20 7.00 4.70
CA ASN A 283 -23.06 6.79 3.53
C ASN A 283 -22.32 6.62 2.19
N ASP A 284 -21.14 5.98 2.21
CA ASP A 284 -20.28 5.75 1.05
C ASP A 284 -19.87 7.04 0.28
N ARG A 285 -19.66 8.14 1.01
CA ARG A 285 -19.25 9.44 0.45
C ARG A 285 -17.76 9.73 0.58
N ALA A 286 -16.98 8.75 1.00
CA ALA A 286 -15.55 8.88 1.23
C ALA A 286 -14.72 8.90 -0.05
N ASP A 287 -13.52 9.46 0.06
CA ASP A 287 -12.43 9.30 -0.91
C ASP A 287 -11.55 8.09 -0.57
N PHE A 288 -11.47 7.72 0.72
CA PHE A 288 -10.74 6.55 1.20
C PHE A 288 -11.42 5.90 2.41
N GLU A 289 -11.17 4.61 2.61
CA GLU A 289 -11.73 3.85 3.72
C GLU A 289 -10.79 3.87 4.92
N VAL A 290 -11.34 3.97 6.12
CA VAL A 290 -10.62 3.71 7.36
C VAL A 290 -11.22 2.51 8.08
N GLY A 291 -10.36 1.65 8.62
CA GLY A 291 -10.76 0.55 9.48
C GLY A 291 -11.25 1.01 10.86
N TRP A 292 -11.44 0.05 11.75
CA TRP A 292 -11.66 0.34 13.16
C TRP A 292 -10.42 0.98 13.80
N ASP A 293 -10.62 1.60 14.92
CA ASP A 293 -9.54 2.16 15.73
C ASP A 293 -8.50 1.08 16.07
N ASN A 294 -7.22 1.37 15.74
CA ASN A 294 -6.09 0.46 15.94
C ASN A 294 -6.18 -0.89 15.18
N GLU A 295 -6.99 -0.97 14.15
CA GLU A 295 -7.11 -2.17 13.34
C GLU A 295 -6.08 -2.20 12.21
N MET A 296 -5.42 -3.36 12.06
CA MET A 296 -4.51 -3.64 10.97
C MET A 296 -5.16 -4.59 9.97
N GLN A 297 -5.04 -4.28 8.68
CA GLN A 297 -5.48 -5.20 7.65
C GLN A 297 -4.59 -6.43 7.58
N SER A 298 -5.18 -7.60 7.41
CA SER A 298 -4.47 -8.88 7.31
C SER A 298 -4.41 -9.45 5.89
N GLU A 299 -5.17 -8.88 4.96
CA GLU A 299 -5.29 -9.36 3.58
C GLU A 299 -5.06 -8.20 2.61
N GLN A 300 -4.65 -8.51 1.38
CA GLN A 300 -4.55 -7.50 0.32
C GLN A 300 -5.93 -6.95 -0.02
N THR A 301 -6.03 -5.63 -0.05
CA THR A 301 -7.25 -4.91 -0.40
C THR A 301 -7.01 -4.07 -1.65
N GLN A 302 -8.09 -3.69 -2.32
CA GLN A 302 -8.05 -2.74 -3.44
C GLN A 302 -8.73 -1.45 -3.06
N GLY A 303 -8.28 -0.35 -3.67
CA GLY A 303 -8.77 0.99 -3.39
C GLY A 303 -7.94 1.71 -2.33
N PRO A 304 -8.15 3.02 -2.15
CA PRO A 304 -7.47 3.80 -1.14
C PRO A 304 -8.03 3.49 0.26
N TRP A 305 -7.15 3.16 1.19
CA TRP A 305 -7.52 2.88 2.57
C TRP A 305 -6.40 3.28 3.53
N GLU A 306 -6.77 3.47 4.79
CA GLU A 306 -5.86 3.87 5.86
C GLU A 306 -6.10 3.06 7.13
N SER A 307 -5.03 2.68 7.82
CA SER A 307 -5.07 2.19 9.20
C SER A 307 -4.58 3.30 10.13
N ALA A 308 -5.47 3.75 11.01
CA ALA A 308 -5.13 4.68 12.08
C ALA A 308 -4.77 3.89 13.34
N VAL A 309 -3.53 4.02 13.79
CA VAL A 309 -2.99 3.24 14.93
C VAL A 309 -2.33 4.17 15.91
N SER A 310 -2.69 4.06 17.18
CA SER A 310 -2.05 4.79 18.27
C SER A 310 -0.80 4.06 18.79
N ILE A 311 0.10 4.79 19.42
CA ILE A 311 1.32 4.23 20.00
C ILE A 311 1.02 3.12 21.02
N PHE A 312 -0.09 3.25 21.71
CA PHE A 312 -0.66 2.17 22.51
C PHE A 312 -2.17 2.06 22.21
N HIS A 313 -2.67 0.86 22.18
CA HIS A 313 -4.10 0.62 22.07
C HIS A 313 -4.87 1.40 23.15
N LYS A 314 -6.04 1.95 22.83
CA LYS A 314 -6.86 2.81 23.70
C LYS A 314 -6.23 4.14 24.13
N THR A 315 -5.27 4.67 23.40
CA THR A 315 -4.69 5.98 23.69
C THR A 315 -4.52 6.80 22.43
N TRP A 316 -5.49 7.64 22.15
CA TRP A 316 -5.27 8.68 21.13
C TRP A 316 -4.67 9.92 21.77
N GLY A 317 -5.29 10.46 22.82
CA GLY A 317 -4.73 11.51 23.64
C GLY A 317 -3.66 11.03 24.62
N TYR A 318 -2.89 11.96 25.19
CA TYR A 318 -1.86 11.63 26.17
C TYR A 318 -2.44 10.96 27.42
N ALA A 319 -1.79 9.88 27.83
CA ALA A 319 -2.06 9.21 29.10
C ALA A 319 -0.80 9.01 29.92
N ASN A 320 -0.91 9.15 31.24
CA ASN A 320 0.15 8.79 32.16
C ASN A 320 0.00 7.32 32.57
N TRP A 321 0.95 6.50 32.15
CA TRP A 321 0.92 5.05 32.28
C TRP A 321 1.77 4.50 33.43
N ASP A 322 1.95 5.25 34.49
CA ASP A 322 2.79 4.81 35.61
C ASP A 322 2.20 3.63 36.41
N ASP A 323 0.92 3.32 36.23
CA ASP A 323 0.23 2.19 36.84
C ASP A 323 0.19 0.95 35.95
N ALA A 324 -0.16 -0.19 36.57
CA ALA A 324 -0.38 -1.44 35.84
C ALA A 324 -1.53 -1.30 34.84
N ALA A 325 -1.34 -1.84 33.64
CA ALA A 325 -2.42 -1.91 32.68
C ALA A 325 -3.60 -2.74 33.24
N PRO A 326 -4.85 -2.35 32.99
CA PRO A 326 -6.00 -3.13 33.41
C PRO A 326 -5.97 -4.52 32.78
N THR A 327 -6.47 -5.52 33.50
CA THR A 327 -6.62 -6.86 32.97
C THR A 327 -7.95 -6.99 32.23
N TYR A 328 -8.06 -7.97 31.37
CA TYR A 328 -9.30 -8.26 30.64
C TYR A 328 -10.51 -8.43 31.59
N LYS A 329 -10.28 -8.94 32.83
CA LYS A 329 -11.31 -9.07 33.88
C LYS A 329 -11.73 -7.73 34.47
N ASP A 330 -10.86 -6.74 34.41
CA ASP A 330 -11.10 -5.41 34.99
C ASP A 330 -11.80 -4.46 33.99
N THR A 331 -11.71 -4.74 32.70
CA THR A 331 -12.25 -3.85 31.65
C THR A 331 -13.72 -4.05 31.37
N GLY A 332 -14.29 -5.23 31.74
CA GLY A 332 -15.70 -5.53 31.49
C GLY A 332 -16.10 -5.59 30.01
N TYR A 333 -15.16 -5.78 29.09
CA TYR A 333 -15.44 -6.00 27.67
C TYR A 333 -15.93 -7.43 27.44
N PRO A 334 -17.21 -7.65 27.21
CA PRO A 334 -17.77 -9.00 27.08
C PRO A 334 -17.47 -9.64 25.72
N ASP A 335 -17.03 -8.86 24.72
CA ASP A 335 -16.85 -9.31 23.35
C ASP A 335 -15.43 -9.83 23.05
N TYR A 336 -14.48 -9.61 23.97
CA TYR A 336 -13.13 -10.15 23.85
C TYR A 336 -13.02 -11.47 24.60
N THR A 337 -12.50 -12.49 23.92
CA THR A 337 -12.13 -13.75 24.57
C THR A 337 -10.88 -13.54 25.42
N GLU A 338 -10.60 -14.47 26.34
CA GLU A 338 -9.36 -14.43 27.15
C GLU A 338 -8.12 -14.49 26.22
N GLU A 339 -8.21 -15.18 25.09
CA GLU A 339 -7.15 -15.30 24.08
C GLU A 339 -6.97 -13.98 23.29
N ASP A 340 -8.04 -13.31 22.90
CA ASP A 340 -8.02 -12.01 22.25
C ASP A 340 -7.42 -10.95 23.18
N TRP A 341 -7.79 -10.98 24.46
CA TRP A 341 -7.29 -10.07 25.47
C TRP A 341 -5.82 -10.31 25.77
N ASP A 342 -5.37 -11.56 25.85
CA ASP A 342 -3.97 -11.91 26.04
C ASP A 342 -3.13 -11.44 24.86
N HIS A 343 -3.65 -11.51 23.63
CA HIS A 343 -3.00 -10.96 22.46
C HIS A 343 -2.91 -9.43 22.53
N ILE A 344 -4.00 -8.76 22.85
CA ILE A 344 -4.05 -7.31 23.05
C ILE A 344 -3.11 -6.89 24.20
N GLN A 345 -3.07 -7.64 25.30
CA GLN A 345 -2.21 -7.37 26.45
C GLN A 345 -0.73 -7.60 26.15
N GLN A 346 -0.36 -8.55 25.29
CA GLN A 346 1.03 -8.72 24.87
C GLN A 346 1.53 -7.48 24.10
N VAL A 347 0.64 -6.86 23.33
CA VAL A 347 0.93 -5.62 22.59
C VAL A 347 0.78 -4.40 23.49
N ASP A 348 -0.10 -4.44 24.49
CA ASP A 348 -0.63 -3.28 25.19
C ASP A 348 -0.37 -3.28 26.73
N ASN A 349 0.51 -4.14 27.23
CA ASN A 349 0.96 -4.00 28.60
C ASN A 349 1.89 -2.79 28.72
N THR A 350 1.30 -1.62 28.57
CA THR A 350 1.96 -0.33 28.42
C THR A 350 2.95 -0.07 29.54
N THR A 351 2.54 -0.26 30.79
CA THR A 351 3.40 -0.03 31.95
C THR A 351 4.58 -0.99 31.99
N ALA A 352 4.34 -2.28 31.71
CA ALA A 352 5.42 -3.27 31.70
C ALA A 352 6.39 -3.00 30.54
N LEU A 353 5.88 -2.71 29.36
CA LEU A 353 6.69 -2.39 28.19
C LEU A 353 7.51 -1.09 28.39
N ARG A 354 6.90 -0.04 28.93
CA ARG A 354 7.60 1.24 29.21
C ARG A 354 8.70 1.08 30.27
N LYS A 355 8.55 0.18 31.22
CA LYS A 355 9.55 -0.11 32.28
C LYS A 355 10.57 -1.17 31.87
N ALA A 356 10.32 -1.94 30.82
CA ALA A 356 11.22 -2.98 30.36
C ALA A 356 12.49 -2.40 29.72
N PRO A 357 13.68 -2.97 29.98
CA PRO A 357 14.87 -2.65 29.20
C PRO A 357 14.63 -2.93 27.72
N GLY A 358 14.86 -1.94 26.86
CA GLY A 358 14.60 -2.07 25.42
C GLY A 358 13.14 -2.00 25.01
N GLY A 359 12.22 -1.63 25.92
CA GLY A 359 10.79 -1.55 25.61
C GLY A 359 10.44 -0.62 24.45
N ALA A 360 11.11 0.53 24.34
CA ALA A 360 10.95 1.44 23.20
C ALA A 360 11.42 0.79 21.87
N HIS A 361 12.47 -0.02 21.90
CA HIS A 361 12.92 -0.77 20.73
C HIS A 361 11.89 -1.82 20.31
N THR A 362 11.31 -2.56 21.26
CA THR A 362 10.24 -3.53 21.00
C THR A 362 9.03 -2.86 20.34
N LYS A 363 8.59 -1.70 20.88
CA LYS A 363 7.47 -0.95 20.26
C LYS A 363 7.86 -0.40 18.89
N THR A 364 9.07 0.07 18.68
CA THR A 364 9.57 0.49 17.38
C THR A 364 9.50 -0.64 16.36
N THR A 365 9.91 -1.86 16.76
CA THR A 365 9.83 -3.05 15.90
C THR A 365 8.40 -3.35 15.47
N GLU A 366 7.46 -3.30 16.41
CA GLU A 366 6.02 -3.47 16.10
C GLU A 366 5.53 -2.41 15.11
N ILE A 367 5.81 -1.12 15.36
CA ILE A 367 5.31 -0.03 14.52
C ILE A 367 5.94 -0.07 13.12
N VAL A 368 7.24 -0.34 13.00
CA VAL A 368 7.90 -0.51 11.69
C VAL A 368 7.32 -1.69 10.92
N GLY A 369 7.06 -2.82 11.60
CA GLY A 369 6.38 -3.97 11.01
C GLY A 369 4.97 -3.61 10.50
N ASN A 370 4.20 -2.86 11.28
CA ASN A 370 2.88 -2.37 10.89
C ASN A 370 2.94 -1.41 9.68
N MET A 371 3.91 -0.49 9.67
CA MET A 371 4.15 0.41 8.53
C MET A 371 4.46 -0.38 7.25
N PHE A 372 5.41 -1.32 7.32
CA PHE A 372 5.78 -2.16 6.19
C PHE A 372 4.58 -2.99 5.70
N SER A 373 3.84 -3.60 6.63
CA SER A 373 2.64 -4.38 6.35
C SER A 373 1.57 -3.55 5.66
N THR A 374 1.31 -2.32 6.12
CA THR A 374 0.32 -1.43 5.53
C THR A 374 0.69 -1.05 4.09
N VAL A 375 1.97 -0.72 3.84
CA VAL A 375 2.45 -0.43 2.47
C VAL A 375 2.35 -1.66 1.57
N ALA A 376 2.70 -2.84 2.08
CA ALA A 376 2.61 -4.10 1.34
C ALA A 376 1.17 -4.44 0.93
N LEU A 377 0.20 -4.07 1.76
CA LEU A 377 -1.23 -4.30 1.53
C LEU A 377 -1.92 -3.16 0.76
N GLY A 378 -1.19 -2.11 0.38
CA GLY A 378 -1.70 -1.02 -0.46
C GLY A 378 -2.38 0.12 0.29
N GLY A 379 -2.20 0.22 1.61
CA GLY A 379 -2.77 1.26 2.45
C GLY A 379 -1.82 2.39 2.83
N GLN A 380 -2.37 3.37 3.54
CA GLN A 380 -1.64 4.41 4.26
C GLN A 380 -1.67 4.10 5.76
N PHE A 381 -0.55 4.31 6.43
CA PHE A 381 -0.43 4.12 7.88
C PHE A 381 -0.44 5.46 8.59
N LEU A 382 -1.46 5.72 9.39
CA LEU A 382 -1.61 6.94 10.18
C LEU A 382 -1.26 6.63 11.64
N PHE A 383 -0.05 7.03 12.06
CA PHE A 383 0.49 6.70 13.38
C PHE A 383 0.30 7.84 14.37
N ASN A 384 -0.43 7.56 15.46
CA ASN A 384 -0.79 8.55 16.46
C ASN A 384 0.11 8.56 17.67
N VAL A 385 0.45 9.78 18.10
CA VAL A 385 1.02 10.11 19.39
C VAL A 385 0.22 11.23 20.05
N GLY A 386 0.06 11.16 21.36
CA GLY A 386 -0.62 12.17 22.16
C GLY A 386 0.38 13.07 22.90
N PRO A 387 0.59 14.32 22.53
CA PRO A 387 1.43 15.24 23.28
C PRO A 387 0.85 15.55 24.67
N LYS A 388 1.74 15.86 25.60
CA LYS A 388 1.37 16.35 26.91
C LYS A 388 0.67 17.71 26.82
N PHE A 389 -0.01 18.09 27.89
CA PHE A 389 -0.72 19.35 27.98
C PHE A 389 0.21 20.58 27.77
N ASP A 390 1.45 20.50 28.18
CA ASP A 390 2.45 21.55 28.00
C ASP A 390 2.99 21.65 26.55
N GLY A 391 2.58 20.78 25.64
CA GLY A 391 3.01 20.72 24.24
C GLY A 391 4.29 19.91 24.00
N SER A 392 4.86 19.27 25.01
CA SER A 392 5.99 18.37 24.84
C SER A 392 5.54 16.95 24.53
N TYR A 393 6.37 16.16 23.81
CA TYR A 393 6.20 14.71 23.74
C TYR A 393 6.68 14.01 25.02
N ASP A 394 6.07 12.88 25.33
CA ASP A 394 6.65 12.00 26.33
C ASP A 394 8.02 11.50 25.84
N PRO A 395 9.08 11.50 26.69
CA PRO A 395 10.42 11.09 26.25
C PRO A 395 10.48 9.66 25.73
N TRP A 396 9.63 8.77 26.22
CA TRP A 396 9.57 7.39 25.75
C TRP A 396 8.95 7.33 24.36
N ASP A 397 7.85 8.04 24.12
CA ASP A 397 7.19 8.13 22.81
C ASP A 397 8.14 8.78 21.79
N ALA A 398 8.86 9.84 22.19
CA ALA A 398 9.90 10.46 21.35
C ALA A 398 11.02 9.47 20.99
N SER A 399 11.37 8.53 21.87
CA SER A 399 12.38 7.50 21.58
C SER A 399 11.88 6.48 20.54
N VAL A 400 10.59 6.14 20.55
CA VAL A 400 9.96 5.29 19.52
C VAL A 400 9.97 5.99 18.18
N LEU A 401 9.52 7.25 18.11
CA LEU A 401 9.55 8.07 16.89
C LEU A 401 10.97 8.16 16.31
N LYS A 402 11.95 8.38 17.18
CA LYS A 402 13.36 8.38 16.78
C LYS A 402 13.79 7.03 16.20
N GLY A 403 13.42 5.93 16.85
CA GLY A 403 13.75 4.58 16.40
C GLY A 403 13.17 4.28 15.00
N ILE A 404 11.93 4.70 14.72
CA ILE A 404 11.32 4.60 13.39
C ILE A 404 12.13 5.41 12.36
N GLY A 405 12.51 6.64 12.71
CA GLY A 405 13.36 7.48 11.86
C GLY A 405 14.76 6.90 11.63
N ASP A 406 15.36 6.29 12.64
CA ASP A 406 16.66 5.60 12.52
C ASP A 406 16.55 4.42 11.52
N TRP A 407 15.49 3.61 11.62
CA TRP A 407 15.23 2.52 10.69
C TRP A 407 15.06 3.03 9.25
N ASN A 408 14.23 4.06 9.02
CA ASN A 408 14.04 4.64 7.69
C ASN A 408 15.34 5.19 7.09
N ARG A 409 16.23 5.75 7.92
CA ARG A 409 17.55 6.23 7.45
C ARG A 409 18.51 5.09 7.15
N ALA A 410 18.42 3.97 7.88
CA ALA A 410 19.22 2.77 7.62
C ALA A 410 18.77 2.04 6.35
N HIS A 411 17.47 2.16 5.99
CA HIS A 411 16.83 1.52 4.83
C HIS A 411 16.28 2.55 3.84
N PRO A 412 17.13 3.40 3.23
CA PRO A 412 16.69 4.56 2.47
C PRO A 412 15.87 4.14 1.24
N GLY A 413 14.66 4.70 1.13
CA GLY A 413 13.79 4.50 -0.03
C GLY A 413 12.93 3.23 0.01
N ILE A 414 13.19 2.26 0.89
CA ILE A 414 12.44 1.00 0.93
C ILE A 414 10.94 1.27 1.09
N LEU A 415 10.51 1.99 2.12
CA LEU A 415 9.10 2.35 2.25
C LEU A 415 8.69 3.49 1.32
N GLY A 416 9.52 4.52 1.18
CA GLY A 416 9.17 5.75 0.48
C GLY A 416 8.98 5.61 -1.03
N ASN A 417 9.69 4.68 -1.68
CA ASN A 417 9.66 4.48 -3.14
C ASN A 417 8.89 3.22 -3.55
N SER A 418 8.47 2.42 -2.60
CA SER A 418 7.82 1.15 -2.87
C SER A 418 6.33 1.31 -3.16
N ARG A 419 5.79 0.27 -3.77
CA ARG A 419 4.37 0.07 -4.01
C ARG A 419 3.95 -1.33 -3.57
N PRO A 420 2.65 -1.55 -3.33
CA PRO A 420 2.12 -2.88 -3.08
C PRO A 420 2.38 -3.80 -4.29
N THR A 421 2.39 -5.08 -4.03
CA THR A 421 2.66 -6.10 -5.03
C THR A 421 1.56 -7.15 -5.06
N HIS A 422 1.55 -7.96 -6.11
CA HIS A 422 0.69 -9.14 -6.22
C HIS A 422 1.33 -10.41 -5.63
N PHE A 423 2.57 -10.33 -5.14
CA PHE A 423 3.16 -11.48 -4.44
C PHE A 423 2.32 -11.83 -3.21
N PRO A 424 2.15 -13.13 -2.90
CA PRO A 424 1.33 -13.55 -1.79
C PRO A 424 1.93 -13.13 -0.44
N ILE A 425 1.06 -13.01 0.56
CA ILE A 425 1.49 -12.91 1.96
C ILE A 425 2.07 -14.27 2.34
N GLU A 426 3.29 -14.28 2.83
CA GLU A 426 4.00 -15.49 3.21
C GLU A 426 4.01 -15.67 4.73
N THR A 427 4.31 -16.90 5.19
CA THR A 427 4.36 -17.21 6.63
C THR A 427 5.50 -16.50 7.36
N TRP A 428 6.52 -16.07 6.64
CA TRP A 428 7.67 -15.32 7.15
C TRP A 428 7.45 -13.81 7.13
N GLY A 429 6.50 -13.27 6.33
CA GLY A 429 6.25 -11.84 6.23
C GLY A 429 5.61 -11.41 4.92
N LYS A 430 5.90 -10.19 4.50
CA LYS A 430 5.28 -9.53 3.34
C LYS A 430 6.33 -8.95 2.40
N THR A 431 5.85 -8.57 1.22
CA THR A 431 6.70 -8.11 0.13
C THR A 431 6.19 -6.77 -0.40
N ILE A 432 7.10 -5.85 -0.70
CA ILE A 432 6.85 -4.61 -1.44
C ILE A 432 7.83 -4.53 -2.61
N VAL A 433 7.53 -3.73 -3.62
CA VAL A 433 8.37 -3.63 -4.83
C VAL A 433 8.58 -2.17 -5.24
N ASP A 434 9.68 -1.92 -5.95
CA ASP A 434 9.86 -0.74 -6.79
C ASP A 434 10.10 -1.16 -8.26
N ASP A 435 10.68 -0.30 -9.09
CA ASP A 435 10.86 -0.57 -10.51
C ASP A 435 11.92 -1.63 -10.84
N SER A 436 12.74 -2.03 -9.87
CA SER A 436 13.83 -2.98 -10.06
C SER A 436 14.17 -3.83 -8.85
N HIS A 437 13.37 -3.72 -7.78
CA HIS A 437 13.62 -4.45 -6.55
C HIS A 437 12.35 -5.11 -5.99
N ILE A 438 12.57 -6.25 -5.36
CA ILE A 438 11.60 -6.92 -4.49
C ILE A 438 12.17 -6.87 -3.07
N TYR A 439 11.44 -6.25 -2.13
CA TYR A 439 11.84 -6.15 -0.74
C TYR A 439 11.00 -7.09 0.11
N LEU A 440 11.63 -8.03 0.77
CA LEU A 440 11.01 -9.01 1.65
C LEU A 440 11.19 -8.55 3.10
N GLY A 441 10.15 -8.07 3.75
CA GLY A 441 10.14 -7.76 5.18
C GLY A 441 9.95 -9.04 5.99
N ILE A 442 11.00 -9.47 6.69
CA ILE A 442 10.98 -10.74 7.42
C ILE A 442 10.44 -10.51 8.84
N GLU A 443 9.13 -10.66 9.00
CA GLU A 443 8.44 -10.53 10.29
C GLU A 443 8.73 -11.71 11.23
N LYS A 444 8.90 -12.90 10.65
CA LYS A 444 9.21 -14.14 11.37
C LYS A 444 10.42 -14.81 10.73
N TRP A 445 11.56 -14.74 11.41
CA TRP A 445 12.77 -15.38 10.92
C TRP A 445 12.59 -16.91 10.90
N PRO A 446 12.79 -17.57 9.75
CA PRO A 446 12.56 -19.00 9.62
C PRO A 446 13.64 -19.80 10.36
N THR A 447 13.22 -20.86 11.06
CA THR A 447 14.11 -21.72 11.85
C THR A 447 15.00 -22.61 10.99
N ASP A 448 14.59 -22.90 9.76
CA ASP A 448 15.34 -23.65 8.76
C ASP A 448 16.31 -22.79 7.93
N GLY A 449 16.28 -21.46 8.16
CA GLY A 449 17.12 -20.51 7.46
C GLY A 449 16.74 -20.31 5.98
N MET A 450 15.51 -20.60 5.58
CA MET A 450 15.07 -20.42 4.20
C MET A 450 13.76 -19.62 4.11
N VAL A 451 13.66 -18.77 3.11
CA VAL A 451 12.40 -18.13 2.70
C VAL A 451 12.09 -18.48 1.26
N THR A 452 10.82 -18.82 1.01
CA THR A 452 10.30 -19.02 -0.34
C THR A 452 9.38 -17.86 -0.68
N LEU A 453 9.66 -17.15 -1.78
CA LEU A 453 8.78 -16.19 -2.38
C LEU A 453 8.13 -16.81 -3.61
N ARG A 454 6.85 -17.16 -3.45
CA ARG A 454 6.07 -17.84 -4.50
C ARG A 454 5.81 -16.91 -5.67
N GLY A 455 5.99 -17.43 -6.88
CA GLY A 455 5.71 -16.70 -8.12
C GLY A 455 6.77 -15.67 -8.54
N ALA A 456 7.94 -15.65 -7.88
CA ALA A 456 9.03 -14.72 -8.19
C ALA A 456 10.12 -15.33 -9.11
N GLY A 457 10.04 -16.62 -9.43
CA GLY A 457 11.09 -17.33 -10.13
C GLY A 457 11.30 -16.93 -11.59
N ALA A 458 10.34 -16.25 -12.21
CA ALA A 458 10.46 -15.77 -13.60
C ALA A 458 11.26 -14.47 -13.74
N ASN A 459 11.67 -13.82 -12.63
CA ASN A 459 12.43 -12.59 -12.67
C ASN A 459 13.90 -12.84 -13.04
N ASP A 460 14.47 -11.95 -13.86
CA ASP A 460 15.92 -11.94 -14.16
C ASP A 460 16.66 -11.31 -12.96
N ILE A 461 17.03 -12.17 -12.00
CA ILE A 461 17.58 -11.77 -10.71
C ILE A 461 19.08 -11.51 -10.86
N THR A 462 19.53 -10.32 -10.52
CA THR A 462 20.93 -9.91 -10.58
C THR A 462 21.64 -10.06 -9.24
N THR A 463 20.98 -9.74 -8.14
CA THR A 463 21.53 -9.90 -6.78
C THR A 463 20.44 -10.19 -5.77
N VAL A 464 20.80 -10.93 -4.73
CA VAL A 464 19.98 -11.10 -3.52
C VAL A 464 20.86 -10.82 -2.31
N LYS A 465 20.42 -9.92 -1.41
CA LYS A 465 21.20 -9.59 -0.22
C LYS A 465 20.30 -9.20 0.95
N LEU A 466 20.79 -9.34 2.16
CA LEU A 466 20.20 -8.69 3.32
C LEU A 466 20.52 -7.20 3.23
N ASP A 467 19.53 -6.35 3.41
CA ASP A 467 19.73 -4.89 3.38
C ASP A 467 20.72 -4.49 4.49
N GLY A 468 21.54 -3.46 4.20
CA GLY A 468 22.68 -3.12 5.09
C GLY A 468 23.89 -4.06 5.00
N SER A 469 23.85 -5.14 4.20
CA SER A 469 24.97 -6.07 3.99
C SER A 469 25.43 -6.08 2.52
N ASP A 470 26.74 -6.09 2.30
CA ASP A 470 27.30 -6.26 0.95
C ASP A 470 27.44 -7.73 0.51
N ALA A 471 27.27 -8.66 1.46
CA ALA A 471 27.41 -10.09 1.18
C ALA A 471 26.18 -10.61 0.43
N PRO A 472 26.34 -11.22 -0.76
CA PRO A 472 25.24 -11.81 -1.50
C PRO A 472 24.71 -13.04 -0.74
N LEU A 473 23.39 -13.23 -0.80
CA LEU A 473 22.73 -14.44 -0.33
C LEU A 473 22.64 -15.47 -1.49
N THR A 474 22.69 -16.74 -1.12
CA THR A 474 22.45 -17.82 -2.09
C THR A 474 20.96 -18.03 -2.29
N TYR A 475 20.57 -18.29 -3.53
CA TYR A 475 19.19 -18.59 -3.90
C TYR A 475 19.11 -19.66 -4.98
N THR A 476 17.95 -20.29 -5.07
CA THR A 476 17.57 -21.21 -6.18
C THR A 476 16.21 -20.83 -6.71
N VAL A 477 15.96 -21.18 -7.97
CA VAL A 477 14.63 -21.06 -8.57
C VAL A 477 14.05 -22.46 -8.70
N GLU A 478 12.91 -22.69 -8.07
CA GLU A 478 12.20 -23.97 -8.04
C GLU A 478 10.84 -23.80 -8.73
N GLY A 479 10.78 -24.11 -10.03
CA GLY A 479 9.60 -23.80 -10.84
C GLY A 479 9.42 -22.29 -10.98
N ASN A 480 8.31 -21.75 -10.47
CA ASN A 480 8.02 -20.32 -10.46
C ASN A 480 8.41 -19.63 -9.14
N ASP A 481 8.97 -20.35 -8.19
CA ASP A 481 9.25 -19.85 -6.86
C ASP A 481 10.73 -19.52 -6.68
N LEU A 482 11.01 -18.48 -5.93
CA LEU A 482 12.35 -18.07 -5.51
C LEU A 482 12.60 -18.53 -4.08
N VAL A 483 13.61 -19.40 -3.89
CA VAL A 483 14.02 -19.88 -2.57
C VAL A 483 15.34 -19.24 -2.18
N ILE A 484 15.38 -18.52 -1.07
CA ILE A 484 16.55 -17.77 -0.59
C ILE A 484 17.04 -18.38 0.71
N THR A 485 18.34 -18.63 0.82
CA THR A 485 18.99 -19.05 2.05
C THR A 485 19.43 -17.84 2.87
N LEU A 486 18.90 -17.74 4.09
CA LEU A 486 19.18 -16.64 5.00
C LEU A 486 20.39 -16.90 5.89
N PRO A 487 21.12 -15.87 6.34
CA PRO A 487 22.16 -16.00 7.38
C PRO A 487 21.54 -16.23 8.75
N ALA A 488 22.35 -16.17 9.81
CA ALA A 488 21.82 -16.08 11.17
C ALA A 488 20.95 -14.81 11.31
N GLN A 489 19.89 -14.92 12.12
CA GLN A 489 19.00 -13.78 12.35
C GLN A 489 19.80 -12.56 12.86
N PRO A 490 19.69 -11.40 12.18
CA PRO A 490 20.33 -10.18 12.66
C PRO A 490 19.57 -9.63 13.88
N ASP A 491 20.30 -8.88 14.71
CA ASP A 491 19.69 -8.08 15.79
C ASP A 491 19.26 -6.72 15.23
N GLU A 492 18.16 -6.73 14.49
CA GLU A 492 17.67 -5.60 13.70
C GLU A 492 16.14 -5.49 13.77
N ILE A 493 15.64 -4.24 13.70
CA ILE A 493 14.21 -3.94 13.54
C ILE A 493 13.80 -4.32 12.13
N LEU A 494 12.89 -5.28 11.99
CA LEU A 494 12.37 -5.78 10.72
C LEU A 494 13.48 -5.94 9.66
N PRO A 495 14.20 -7.06 9.65
CA PRO A 495 15.19 -7.33 8.61
C PRO A 495 14.56 -7.39 7.23
N VAL A 496 15.20 -6.78 6.23
CA VAL A 496 14.72 -6.75 4.84
C VAL A 496 15.70 -7.47 3.93
N VAL A 497 15.19 -8.42 3.14
CA VAL A 497 15.96 -9.01 2.04
C VAL A 497 15.60 -8.28 0.75
N THR A 498 16.62 -7.77 0.07
CA THR A 498 16.49 -7.08 -1.21
C THR A 498 16.88 -8.01 -2.34
N VAL A 499 15.94 -8.24 -3.25
CA VAL A 499 16.13 -8.96 -4.53
C VAL A 499 16.16 -7.92 -5.63
N THR A 500 17.30 -7.75 -6.31
CA THR A 500 17.44 -6.85 -7.46
C THR A 500 17.15 -7.58 -8.75
N THR A 501 16.27 -7.02 -9.58
CA THR A 501 15.84 -7.59 -10.86
C THR A 501 16.32 -6.70 -12.02
N LYS A 502 16.43 -7.30 -13.21
CA LYS A 502 16.66 -6.57 -14.43
C LYS A 502 15.32 -6.16 -15.05
N GLY A 503 14.84 -5.00 -14.65
CA GLY A 503 13.51 -4.49 -15.00
C GLY A 503 12.50 -4.68 -13.88
N ALA A 504 11.25 -4.30 -14.13
CA ALA A 504 10.20 -4.33 -13.13
C ALA A 504 9.89 -5.75 -12.64
N PRO A 505 9.75 -5.94 -11.33
CA PRO A 505 9.39 -7.25 -10.76
C PRO A 505 8.10 -7.80 -11.32
N THR A 506 8.14 -9.08 -11.71
CA THR A 506 7.01 -9.81 -12.28
C THR A 506 6.58 -10.92 -11.31
N TYR A 507 5.28 -10.98 -11.07
CA TYR A 507 4.64 -12.08 -10.34
C TYR A 507 3.99 -13.05 -11.30
N VAL A 508 4.34 -14.33 -11.20
CA VAL A 508 3.71 -15.43 -11.96
C VAL A 508 2.85 -16.26 -11.01
N PRO A 509 1.53 -16.10 -11.01
CA PRO A 509 0.66 -16.78 -10.07
C PRO A 509 0.59 -18.29 -10.34
N THR A 510 0.34 -19.06 -9.30
CA THR A 510 0.23 -20.53 -9.35
C THR A 510 -0.95 -20.98 -10.23
N GLY A 511 -1.94 -20.11 -10.48
CA GLY A 511 -3.14 -20.38 -11.26
C GLY A 511 -3.10 -19.85 -12.70
N LEU A 512 -1.90 -19.58 -13.27
CA LEU A 512 -1.79 -19.08 -14.64
C LEU A 512 -2.42 -20.05 -15.64
N THR A 513 -3.42 -19.59 -16.38
CA THR A 513 -4.17 -20.39 -17.34
C THR A 513 -3.81 -19.99 -18.76
N THR A 514 -3.35 -20.97 -19.56
CA THR A 514 -3.07 -20.75 -20.99
C THR A 514 -4.38 -20.67 -21.77
N ILE A 515 -4.54 -19.61 -22.56
CA ILE A 515 -5.70 -19.46 -23.46
C ILE A 515 -5.58 -20.46 -24.59
N GLY A 516 -6.65 -21.26 -24.80
CA GLY A 516 -6.76 -22.20 -25.92
C GLY A 516 -7.44 -21.59 -27.14
N GLU A 517 -7.41 -22.34 -28.25
CA GLU A 517 -8.13 -21.99 -29.50
C GLU A 517 -9.66 -22.04 -29.33
N GLN A 518 -10.10 -22.76 -28.32
CA GLN A 518 -11.48 -22.81 -27.89
C GLN A 518 -11.72 -21.89 -26.71
N THR A 519 -12.96 -21.79 -26.29
CA THR A 519 -13.30 -21.08 -25.05
C THR A 519 -12.56 -21.71 -23.88
N THR A 520 -11.84 -20.88 -23.11
CA THR A 520 -11.14 -21.27 -21.88
C THR A 520 -11.96 -20.82 -20.69
N THR A 521 -12.31 -21.73 -19.79
CA THR A 521 -13.09 -21.42 -18.57
C THR A 521 -12.24 -21.65 -17.34
N ILE A 522 -12.14 -20.63 -16.50
CA ILE A 522 -11.42 -20.64 -15.24
C ILE A 522 -12.46 -20.71 -14.11
N PRO A 523 -12.50 -21.79 -13.32
CA PRO A 523 -13.46 -21.96 -12.24
C PRO A 523 -13.16 -21.02 -11.06
N ALA A 524 -14.10 -20.83 -10.15
CA ALA A 524 -13.97 -20.01 -8.95
C ALA A 524 -12.74 -20.33 -8.09
N THR A 525 -12.28 -21.59 -8.12
CA THR A 525 -11.07 -22.04 -7.40
C THR A 525 -9.76 -21.53 -8.02
N GLY A 526 -9.81 -21.06 -9.28
CA GLY A 526 -8.68 -20.44 -9.97
C GLY A 526 -8.70 -18.91 -9.92
N LEU A 527 -9.62 -18.31 -9.14
CA LEU A 527 -9.72 -16.87 -8.99
C LEU A 527 -9.06 -16.41 -7.70
N GLU A 528 -8.26 -15.39 -7.80
CA GLU A 528 -7.84 -14.57 -6.67
C GLU A 528 -8.96 -13.61 -6.30
N LYS A 529 -9.16 -13.40 -5.01
CA LYS A 529 -10.20 -12.55 -4.46
C LYS A 529 -9.57 -11.53 -3.53
N PHE A 530 -9.98 -10.29 -3.68
CA PHE A 530 -9.55 -9.21 -2.82
C PHE A 530 -10.75 -8.70 -2.05
N LYS A 531 -10.59 -8.51 -0.74
CA LYS A 531 -11.67 -8.07 0.13
C LYS A 531 -11.73 -6.56 0.26
N ALA A 532 -12.89 -6.04 0.64
CA ALA A 532 -13.01 -4.69 1.12
C ALA A 532 -12.24 -4.55 2.44
N PRO A 533 -11.67 -3.35 2.74
CA PRO A 533 -11.13 -3.07 4.06
C PRO A 533 -12.18 -3.29 5.14
N THR A 534 -11.78 -3.76 6.31
CA THR A 534 -12.68 -3.82 7.46
C THR A 534 -13.13 -2.40 7.87
N PRO A 535 -14.33 -2.22 8.41
CA PRO A 535 -15.28 -3.24 8.88
C PRO A 535 -16.21 -3.80 7.79
N LYS A 536 -16.03 -3.44 6.53
CA LYS A 536 -16.91 -3.88 5.44
C LYS A 536 -16.60 -5.31 5.04
N THR A 537 -17.64 -6.06 4.71
CA THR A 537 -17.54 -7.45 4.30
C THR A 537 -17.89 -7.59 2.82
N GLY A 538 -17.15 -8.41 2.12
CA GLY A 538 -17.37 -8.71 0.71
C GLY A 538 -16.09 -8.59 -0.10
N GLU A 539 -16.15 -9.16 -1.30
CA GLU A 539 -15.04 -9.07 -2.24
C GLU A 539 -15.10 -7.73 -3.00
N THR A 540 -13.95 -7.10 -3.23
CA THR A 540 -13.84 -5.87 -4.03
C THR A 540 -13.41 -6.15 -5.45
N SER A 541 -12.81 -7.32 -5.69
CA SER A 541 -12.49 -7.78 -7.02
C SER A 541 -12.34 -9.29 -7.10
N PHE A 542 -12.51 -9.80 -8.34
CA PHE A 542 -12.24 -11.16 -8.73
C PHE A 542 -11.23 -11.12 -9.87
N THR A 543 -10.13 -11.85 -9.73
CA THR A 543 -9.04 -11.81 -10.69
C THR A 543 -8.66 -13.22 -11.16
N ALA A 544 -8.59 -13.40 -12.46
CA ALA A 544 -8.01 -14.58 -13.11
C ALA A 544 -6.68 -14.19 -13.76
N SER A 545 -5.74 -15.12 -13.85
CA SER A 545 -4.46 -14.91 -14.54
C SER A 545 -4.40 -15.77 -15.79
N ILE A 546 -4.10 -15.14 -16.92
CA ILE A 546 -4.09 -15.78 -18.25
C ILE A 546 -2.82 -15.46 -19.04
N THR A 547 -2.47 -16.37 -19.96
CA THR A 547 -1.40 -16.17 -20.91
C THR A 547 -1.79 -16.78 -22.27
N PRO A 548 -1.44 -16.17 -23.40
CA PRO A 548 -1.55 -16.80 -24.70
C PRO A 548 -0.38 -17.76 -25.02
N GLY A 549 0.61 -17.87 -24.10
CA GLY A 549 1.82 -18.66 -24.32
C GLY A 549 2.67 -18.06 -25.45
N ASP A 550 3.10 -18.91 -26.39
CA ASP A 550 3.90 -18.55 -27.56
C ASP A 550 3.08 -17.90 -28.69
N LYS A 551 1.83 -17.55 -28.42
CA LYS A 551 0.89 -16.99 -29.41
C LYS A 551 0.54 -15.54 -29.09
N VAL A 552 0.03 -14.84 -30.08
CA VAL A 552 -0.67 -13.56 -29.94
C VAL A 552 -2.17 -13.85 -29.95
N ALA A 553 -2.88 -13.32 -28.95
CA ALA A 553 -4.33 -13.41 -28.86
C ALA A 553 -4.97 -12.06 -29.15
N SER A 554 -5.81 -11.99 -30.19
CA SER A 554 -6.54 -10.78 -30.57
C SER A 554 -8.05 -11.01 -30.52
N GLY A 555 -8.80 -9.91 -30.30
CA GLY A 555 -10.25 -10.00 -30.13
C GLY A 555 -10.64 -10.75 -28.84
N VAL A 556 -9.80 -10.70 -27.80
CA VAL A 556 -10.07 -11.40 -26.54
C VAL A 556 -11.27 -10.78 -25.84
N ARG A 557 -12.27 -11.63 -25.54
CA ARG A 557 -13.41 -11.27 -24.73
C ARG A 557 -13.45 -12.12 -23.48
N VAL A 558 -13.82 -11.46 -22.36
CA VAL A 558 -13.94 -12.11 -21.07
C VAL A 558 -15.35 -11.97 -20.54
N SER A 559 -15.95 -13.04 -20.07
CA SER A 559 -17.26 -13.05 -19.44
C SER A 559 -17.20 -13.66 -18.05
N PHE A 560 -18.08 -13.20 -17.17
CA PHE A 560 -18.13 -13.60 -15.78
C PHE A 560 -19.47 -14.25 -15.46
N ASP A 561 -19.43 -15.45 -14.91
CA ASP A 561 -20.64 -16.11 -14.40
C ASP A 561 -20.89 -15.60 -12.97
N THR A 562 -21.67 -14.53 -12.87
CA THR A 562 -21.91 -13.76 -11.65
C THR A 562 -23.26 -14.09 -11.02
N GLU A 563 -23.28 -14.20 -9.66
CA GLU A 563 -24.49 -14.29 -8.85
C GLU A 563 -24.40 -13.26 -7.71
N GLY A 564 -25.52 -12.66 -7.32
CA GLY A 564 -25.59 -11.65 -6.25
C GLY A 564 -25.10 -10.25 -6.65
N PHE A 565 -24.68 -10.03 -7.89
CA PHE A 565 -24.32 -8.71 -8.41
C PHE A 565 -25.57 -7.92 -8.81
N THR A 566 -25.55 -6.61 -8.61
CA THR A 566 -26.67 -5.69 -8.89
C THR A 566 -26.21 -4.51 -9.74
N ASP A 567 -27.12 -3.96 -10.55
CA ASP A 567 -26.92 -2.76 -11.39
C ASP A 567 -27.54 -1.51 -10.75
N ASP A 568 -27.52 -1.42 -9.43
CA ASP A 568 -28.16 -0.32 -8.70
C ASP A 568 -27.53 1.05 -9.03
N TYR A 569 -26.50 1.48 -8.33
CA TYR A 569 -25.91 2.81 -8.56
C TYR A 569 -24.44 2.74 -9.01
N ALA A 570 -23.83 1.57 -8.91
CA ALA A 570 -22.44 1.36 -9.28
C ALA A 570 -22.33 0.68 -10.64
N LYS A 571 -21.34 1.05 -11.40
CA LYS A 571 -20.93 0.40 -12.62
C LYS A 571 -19.68 -0.43 -12.41
N TYR A 572 -19.46 -1.41 -13.26
CA TYR A 572 -18.33 -2.29 -13.19
C TYR A 572 -17.26 -1.92 -14.21
N LYS A 573 -16.04 -2.32 -13.87
CA LYS A 573 -14.87 -2.21 -14.72
C LYS A 573 -14.24 -3.61 -14.88
N VAL A 574 -13.77 -3.90 -16.08
CA VAL A 574 -12.95 -5.07 -16.36
C VAL A 574 -11.63 -4.62 -16.93
N THR A 575 -10.54 -5.10 -16.35
CA THR A 575 -9.18 -4.90 -16.87
C THR A 575 -8.60 -6.23 -17.36
N VAL A 576 -7.78 -6.19 -18.42
CA VAL A 576 -6.99 -7.30 -18.92
C VAL A 576 -5.58 -6.77 -19.20
N GLY A 577 -4.64 -7.07 -18.31
CA GLY A 577 -3.36 -6.35 -18.28
C GLY A 577 -3.60 -4.85 -18.12
N ASP A 578 -3.03 -4.05 -19.02
CA ASP A 578 -3.14 -2.58 -19.00
C ASP A 578 -4.39 -2.03 -19.74
N GLN A 579 -5.17 -2.93 -20.35
CA GLN A 579 -6.37 -2.54 -21.09
C GLN A 579 -7.59 -2.57 -20.19
N GLU A 580 -8.50 -1.58 -20.31
CA GLU A 580 -9.70 -1.51 -19.45
C GLU A 580 -10.98 -1.18 -20.25
N VAL A 581 -12.10 -1.67 -19.74
CA VAL A 581 -13.46 -1.29 -20.19
C VAL A 581 -14.28 -0.94 -18.94
N LYS A 582 -14.82 0.27 -18.94
CA LYS A 582 -15.58 0.88 -17.83
C LYS A 582 -17.08 0.98 -18.12
N GLY A 583 -17.85 1.32 -17.08
CA GLY A 583 -19.28 1.63 -17.18
C GLY A 583 -20.15 0.41 -17.43
N LEU A 584 -19.69 -0.77 -17.09
CA LEU A 584 -20.33 -2.05 -17.40
C LEU A 584 -21.51 -2.35 -16.48
N THR A 585 -22.50 -3.04 -17.03
CA THR A 585 -23.63 -3.65 -16.31
C THR A 585 -23.39 -5.13 -16.05
N VAL A 586 -24.17 -5.74 -15.15
CA VAL A 586 -24.15 -7.21 -14.95
C VAL A 586 -24.45 -7.96 -16.26
N ALA A 587 -25.29 -7.41 -17.12
CA ALA A 587 -25.57 -7.98 -18.42
C ALA A 587 -24.34 -7.98 -19.34
N ASP A 588 -23.56 -6.89 -19.34
CA ASP A 588 -22.31 -6.78 -20.12
C ASP A 588 -21.27 -7.78 -19.62
N LEU A 589 -21.12 -7.94 -18.30
CA LEU A 589 -20.22 -8.92 -17.71
C LEU A 589 -20.53 -10.35 -18.16
N LYS A 590 -21.81 -10.70 -18.29
CA LYS A 590 -22.25 -12.02 -18.76
C LYS A 590 -22.14 -12.18 -20.26
N ALA A 591 -22.38 -11.11 -21.04
CA ALA A 591 -22.31 -11.15 -22.50
C ALA A 591 -20.88 -11.22 -23.05
N GLY A 592 -19.90 -10.71 -22.30
CA GLY A 592 -18.50 -10.68 -22.69
C GLY A 592 -17.94 -9.31 -23.01
N VAL A 593 -16.97 -8.91 -22.23
CA VAL A 593 -16.28 -7.63 -22.26
C VAL A 593 -15.04 -7.70 -23.13
N GLY A 594 -14.71 -6.68 -23.88
CA GLY A 594 -13.60 -6.56 -24.79
C GLY A 594 -14.04 -5.89 -26.11
N PRO A 595 -13.22 -5.92 -27.18
CA PRO A 595 -12.05 -6.81 -27.37
C PRO A 595 -10.77 -6.32 -26.67
N PHE A 596 -9.95 -7.25 -26.21
CA PHE A 596 -8.59 -7.04 -25.71
C PHE A 596 -7.58 -7.71 -26.62
N THR A 597 -6.28 -7.36 -26.46
CA THR A 597 -5.20 -8.03 -27.19
C THR A 597 -4.08 -8.39 -26.24
N LEU A 598 -3.55 -9.60 -26.34
CA LEU A 598 -2.43 -10.09 -25.53
C LEU A 598 -1.25 -10.46 -26.43
N GLY A 599 -0.09 -9.95 -26.10
CA GLY A 599 1.17 -10.29 -26.77
C GLY A 599 1.66 -11.68 -26.44
N GLN A 600 2.62 -12.13 -27.21
CA GLN A 600 3.34 -13.38 -27.02
C GLN A 600 3.98 -13.40 -25.61
N HIS A 601 3.85 -14.52 -24.91
CA HIS A 601 4.34 -14.71 -23.53
C HIS A 601 3.79 -13.73 -22.46
N ALA A 602 2.80 -12.90 -22.83
CA ALA A 602 2.19 -11.99 -21.86
C ALA A 602 1.53 -12.77 -20.71
N THR A 603 1.72 -12.29 -19.49
CA THR A 603 0.95 -12.68 -18.32
C THR A 603 -0.01 -11.55 -18.01
N ALA A 604 -1.30 -11.77 -18.21
CA ALA A 604 -2.33 -10.77 -18.01
C ALA A 604 -3.26 -11.15 -16.87
N ARG A 605 -3.59 -10.16 -16.03
CA ARG A 605 -4.63 -10.29 -15.00
C ARG A 605 -5.95 -9.82 -15.57
N VAL A 606 -6.94 -10.67 -15.54
CA VAL A 606 -8.35 -10.36 -15.85
C VAL A 606 -9.04 -10.01 -14.56
N THR A 607 -9.29 -8.73 -14.31
CA THR A 607 -9.86 -8.28 -13.03
C THR A 607 -11.23 -7.66 -13.25
N LEU A 608 -12.22 -8.12 -12.50
CA LEU A 608 -13.52 -7.50 -12.33
C LEU A 608 -13.52 -6.68 -11.04
N SER A 609 -13.83 -5.39 -11.14
CA SER A 609 -13.96 -4.46 -10.02
C SER A 609 -15.07 -3.45 -10.29
N TYR A 610 -15.37 -2.58 -9.31
CA TYR A 610 -16.18 -1.40 -9.59
C TYR A 610 -15.41 -0.40 -10.44
N ASP A 611 -16.14 0.35 -11.29
CA ASP A 611 -15.58 1.42 -12.11
C ASP A 611 -15.16 2.62 -11.24
N ASN A 612 -15.97 2.98 -10.24
CA ASN A 612 -15.64 4.05 -9.32
C ASN A 612 -14.83 3.52 -8.13
N PRO A 613 -13.59 4.03 -7.88
CA PRO A 613 -12.77 3.63 -6.74
C PRO A 613 -13.45 3.76 -5.38
N ALA A 614 -14.31 4.77 -5.19
CA ALA A 614 -15.06 4.93 -3.94
C ALA A 614 -16.02 3.76 -3.66
N TYR A 615 -16.53 3.10 -4.69
CA TYR A 615 -17.36 1.90 -4.53
C TYR A 615 -16.54 0.62 -4.42
N ALA A 616 -15.31 0.61 -4.93
CA ALA A 616 -14.41 -0.50 -4.70
C ALA A 616 -14.18 -0.77 -3.20
N LEU A 617 -14.26 0.28 -2.38
CA LEU A 617 -14.15 0.18 -0.93
C LEU A 617 -15.35 -0.48 -0.25
N LYS A 618 -16.51 -0.51 -0.91
CA LYS A 618 -17.74 -1.09 -0.38
C LYS A 618 -17.79 -2.61 -0.50
N GLY A 619 -17.10 -3.17 -1.49
CA GLY A 619 -17.26 -4.56 -1.91
C GLY A 619 -18.58 -4.83 -2.65
N PHE A 620 -18.64 -5.95 -3.33
CA PHE A 620 -19.81 -6.35 -4.13
C PHE A 620 -21.00 -6.84 -3.30
N GLY A 621 -20.85 -6.92 -1.98
CA GLY A 621 -21.82 -7.51 -1.06
C GLY A 621 -21.47 -8.96 -0.73
N LYS A 622 -21.93 -9.42 0.44
CA LYS A 622 -21.58 -10.75 1.00
C LYS A 622 -22.05 -11.93 0.17
N ASP A 623 -23.08 -11.74 -0.64
CA ASP A 623 -23.68 -12.80 -1.48
C ASP A 623 -23.17 -12.74 -2.93
N ALA A 624 -22.30 -11.79 -3.27
CA ALA A 624 -21.76 -11.66 -4.62
C ALA A 624 -20.67 -12.72 -4.85
N THR A 625 -20.86 -13.52 -5.89
CA THR A 625 -19.93 -14.59 -6.28
C THR A 625 -19.68 -14.60 -7.77
N VAL A 626 -18.49 -15.04 -8.16
CA VAL A 626 -18.14 -15.40 -9.54
C VAL A 626 -17.84 -16.88 -9.59
N ALA A 627 -18.71 -17.62 -10.25
CA ALA A 627 -18.56 -19.09 -10.39
C ALA A 627 -17.45 -19.46 -11.39
N SER A 628 -17.28 -18.64 -12.42
CA SER A 628 -16.21 -18.81 -13.41
C SER A 628 -15.96 -17.55 -14.23
N VAL A 629 -14.74 -17.47 -14.77
CA VAL A 629 -14.36 -16.51 -15.81
C VAL A 629 -14.15 -17.27 -17.11
N THR A 630 -14.78 -16.84 -18.18
CA THR A 630 -14.64 -17.45 -19.50
C THR A 630 -13.91 -16.49 -20.43
N VAL A 631 -12.83 -16.97 -21.04
CA VAL A 631 -12.00 -16.24 -22.00
C VAL A 631 -12.17 -16.85 -23.39
N LYS A 632 -12.44 -16.01 -24.38
CA LYS A 632 -12.54 -16.38 -25.79
C LYS A 632 -11.72 -15.41 -26.62
N SER A 633 -10.84 -15.93 -27.48
CA SER A 633 -10.09 -15.14 -28.47
C SER A 633 -10.70 -15.29 -29.86
N GLU A 634 -10.78 -14.24 -30.65
CA GLU A 634 -11.18 -14.31 -32.05
C GLU A 634 -10.06 -14.91 -32.89
N THR A 635 -8.83 -14.53 -32.61
CA THR A 635 -7.63 -15.10 -33.23
C THR A 635 -6.60 -15.47 -32.15
N LEU A 636 -5.95 -16.61 -32.35
CA LEU A 636 -4.84 -17.08 -31.51
C LEU A 636 -3.78 -17.66 -32.46
N SER A 637 -2.74 -16.88 -32.75
CA SER A 637 -1.80 -17.20 -33.82
C SER A 637 -0.35 -17.07 -33.32
N THR A 638 0.50 -17.97 -33.81
CA THR A 638 1.95 -17.86 -33.58
C THR A 638 2.55 -16.93 -34.65
N PRO A 639 3.26 -15.86 -34.22
CA PRO A 639 3.98 -14.99 -35.16
C PRO A 639 5.00 -15.77 -36.00
N THR A 640 5.02 -15.55 -37.29
CA THR A 640 5.98 -16.15 -38.22
C THR A 640 6.41 -15.15 -39.27
N ILE A 641 7.64 -15.24 -39.71
CA ILE A 641 8.13 -14.51 -40.89
C ILE A 641 8.78 -15.40 -41.91
N THR A 642 8.77 -14.94 -43.16
CA THR A 642 9.53 -15.55 -44.27
C THR A 642 10.34 -14.46 -44.94
N VAL A 643 11.54 -14.82 -45.42
CA VAL A 643 12.42 -13.94 -46.15
C VAL A 643 12.65 -14.48 -47.56
N ALA A 644 12.45 -13.66 -48.56
CA ALA A 644 12.66 -14.07 -49.98
C ALA A 644 13.40 -12.97 -50.77
N PRO A 645 14.48 -13.31 -51.47
CA PRO A 645 15.14 -14.62 -51.51
C PRO A 645 15.88 -14.93 -50.20
N GLN A 646 16.03 -16.21 -49.83
CA GLN A 646 16.79 -16.60 -48.61
C GLN A 646 18.31 -16.45 -48.77
N THR A 647 18.81 -16.19 -50.00
CA THR A 647 20.21 -15.84 -50.25
C THR A 647 20.23 -14.53 -51.05
N VAL A 648 21.00 -13.58 -50.55
CA VAL A 648 21.05 -12.24 -51.13
C VAL A 648 22.51 -11.72 -51.13
N GLU A 649 22.87 -10.88 -52.10
CA GLU A 649 24.15 -10.15 -52.07
C GLU A 649 24.04 -8.93 -51.13
N VAL A 650 25.15 -8.59 -50.50
CA VAL A 650 25.33 -7.35 -49.74
C VAL A 650 24.84 -6.15 -50.57
N GLY A 651 24.05 -5.26 -49.93
CA GLY A 651 23.50 -4.06 -50.55
C GLY A 651 22.29 -4.31 -51.44
N LYS A 652 21.77 -5.54 -51.50
CA LYS A 652 20.53 -5.88 -52.22
C LYS A 652 19.38 -6.04 -51.20
N SER A 653 18.14 -5.97 -51.76
CA SER A 653 16.92 -6.07 -50.94
C SER A 653 16.39 -7.48 -50.91
N VAL A 654 15.68 -7.77 -49.81
CA VAL A 654 14.85 -8.96 -49.63
C VAL A 654 13.45 -8.53 -49.20
N THR A 655 12.49 -9.34 -49.54
CA THR A 655 11.09 -9.18 -49.05
C THR A 655 10.92 -9.99 -47.80
N VAL A 656 10.50 -9.33 -46.71
CA VAL A 656 10.08 -9.96 -45.45
C VAL A 656 8.55 -9.97 -45.41
N THR A 657 7.95 -11.14 -45.27
CA THR A 657 6.51 -11.27 -45.08
C THR A 657 6.25 -11.90 -43.73
N GLY A 658 5.41 -11.23 -42.91
CA GLY A 658 5.05 -11.69 -41.57
C GLY A 658 3.55 -11.97 -41.46
N THR A 659 3.20 -12.93 -40.61
CA THR A 659 1.82 -13.27 -40.27
C THR A 659 1.71 -13.65 -38.79
N GLY A 660 0.51 -13.56 -38.21
CA GLY A 660 0.26 -13.99 -36.84
C GLY A 660 0.58 -12.97 -35.78
N PHE A 661 0.93 -11.75 -36.16
CA PHE A 661 1.07 -10.60 -35.25
C PHE A 661 -0.31 -10.03 -34.88
N ALA A 662 -0.34 -9.09 -33.95
CA ALA A 662 -1.58 -8.34 -33.67
C ALA A 662 -1.90 -7.38 -34.83
N PRO A 663 -3.21 -7.15 -35.13
CA PRO A 663 -3.63 -6.17 -36.14
C PRO A 663 -3.14 -4.76 -35.84
N SER A 664 -2.82 -4.00 -36.91
CA SER A 664 -2.42 -2.59 -36.86
C SER A 664 -1.22 -2.29 -35.94
N SER A 665 -0.35 -3.28 -35.73
CA SER A 665 0.83 -3.16 -34.87
C SER A 665 2.07 -2.72 -35.65
N PRO A 666 2.84 -1.76 -35.16
CA PRO A 666 4.16 -1.44 -35.71
C PRO A 666 5.13 -2.59 -35.43
N VAL A 667 5.91 -2.96 -36.45
CA VAL A 667 6.90 -4.02 -36.41
C VAL A 667 8.26 -3.47 -36.82
N SER A 668 9.28 -3.63 -36.01
CA SER A 668 10.66 -3.38 -36.36
C SER A 668 11.30 -4.62 -37.01
N LEU A 669 12.13 -4.42 -38.01
CA LEU A 669 12.90 -5.47 -38.72
C LEU A 669 14.36 -5.27 -38.46
N THR A 670 15.00 -6.24 -37.84
CA THR A 670 16.44 -6.21 -37.51
C THR A 670 17.17 -7.38 -38.15
N LEU A 671 18.37 -7.16 -38.62
CA LEU A 671 19.29 -8.20 -39.08
C LEU A 671 20.26 -8.51 -37.95
N HIS A 672 20.32 -9.77 -37.54
CA HIS A 672 21.16 -10.29 -36.48
C HIS A 672 22.31 -11.13 -37.02
N SER A 673 23.49 -10.84 -36.75
CA SER A 673 24.74 -11.26 -36.19
C SER A 673 25.25 -10.16 -35.23
N ASP A 674 25.38 -8.92 -35.73
CA ASP A 674 25.37 -7.69 -34.92
C ASP A 674 24.04 -7.00 -35.19
N PRO A 675 23.14 -6.84 -34.21
CA PRO A 675 21.79 -6.35 -34.47
C PRO A 675 21.76 -4.98 -35.12
N VAL A 676 21.21 -4.89 -36.34
CA VAL A 676 21.07 -3.63 -37.10
C VAL A 676 19.61 -3.52 -37.58
N GLU A 677 18.96 -2.44 -37.29
CA GLU A 677 17.64 -2.16 -37.82
C GLU A 677 17.73 -1.94 -39.35
N VAL A 678 16.93 -2.73 -40.10
CA VAL A 678 16.93 -2.71 -41.57
C VAL A 678 15.60 -2.22 -42.14
N GLY A 679 14.57 -2.02 -41.30
CA GLY A 679 13.30 -1.45 -41.72
C GLY A 679 12.21 -1.58 -40.68
N THR A 680 11.06 -1.03 -41.02
CA THR A 680 9.83 -1.13 -40.21
C THR A 680 8.63 -1.50 -41.11
N ALA A 681 7.62 -2.09 -40.51
CA ALA A 681 6.35 -2.37 -41.15
C ALA A 681 5.19 -2.07 -40.20
N THR A 682 3.95 -2.05 -40.71
CA THR A 682 2.74 -2.06 -39.91
C THR A 682 1.88 -3.20 -40.39
N THR A 683 1.35 -4.00 -39.47
CA THR A 683 0.48 -5.11 -39.81
C THR A 683 -0.90 -4.60 -40.24
N ASP A 684 -1.52 -5.35 -41.18
CA ASP A 684 -2.90 -5.13 -41.61
C ASP A 684 -3.94 -5.63 -40.57
N ASP A 685 -5.22 -5.57 -40.92
CA ASP A 685 -6.33 -6.03 -40.06
C ASP A 685 -6.28 -7.54 -39.77
N THR A 686 -5.46 -8.31 -40.50
CA THR A 686 -5.26 -9.75 -40.28
C THR A 686 -4.00 -10.07 -39.46
N GLY A 687 -3.25 -9.04 -39.07
CA GLY A 687 -1.98 -9.20 -38.38
C GLY A 687 -0.84 -9.64 -39.29
N SER A 688 -0.93 -9.32 -40.60
CA SER A 688 0.07 -9.64 -41.63
C SER A 688 0.75 -8.39 -42.14
N PHE A 689 2.00 -8.53 -42.59
CA PHE A 689 2.75 -7.43 -43.23
C PHE A 689 3.65 -7.96 -44.34
N THR A 690 4.01 -7.08 -45.26
CA THR A 690 5.08 -7.31 -46.25
C THR A 690 5.93 -6.05 -46.31
N ALA A 691 7.24 -6.23 -46.20
CA ALA A 691 8.21 -5.14 -46.25
C ALA A 691 9.42 -5.52 -47.13
N GLU A 692 9.95 -4.56 -47.89
CA GLU A 692 11.19 -4.68 -48.59
C GLU A 692 12.31 -4.05 -47.75
N VAL A 693 13.32 -4.82 -47.38
CA VAL A 693 14.45 -4.38 -46.58
C VAL A 693 15.76 -4.59 -47.34
N THR A 694 16.66 -3.65 -47.22
CA THR A 694 17.99 -3.70 -47.87
C THR A 694 19.05 -4.17 -46.89
N VAL A 695 19.81 -5.18 -47.26
CA VAL A 695 20.97 -5.63 -46.44
C VAL A 695 22.04 -4.53 -46.43
N PRO A 696 22.47 -4.04 -45.25
CA PRO A 696 23.46 -3.00 -45.15
C PRO A 696 24.76 -3.36 -45.86
N ALA A 697 25.41 -2.38 -46.52
CA ALA A 697 26.64 -2.61 -47.24
C ALA A 697 27.84 -3.06 -46.38
N ALA A 698 27.74 -2.90 -45.07
CA ALA A 698 28.73 -3.31 -44.08
C ALA A 698 28.50 -4.72 -43.54
N THR A 699 27.42 -5.39 -43.94
CA THR A 699 27.11 -6.77 -43.47
C THR A 699 28.14 -7.76 -44.02
N GLU A 700 28.72 -8.55 -43.17
CA GLU A 700 29.63 -9.63 -43.55
C GLU A 700 28.92 -10.73 -44.33
N ALA A 701 29.61 -11.37 -45.25
CA ALA A 701 29.04 -12.53 -45.93
C ALA A 701 28.96 -13.74 -44.95
N GLY A 702 27.83 -14.39 -44.90
CA GLY A 702 27.59 -15.51 -43.99
C GLY A 702 26.10 -15.69 -43.70
N ASP A 703 25.81 -16.54 -42.72
CA ASP A 703 24.43 -16.78 -42.25
C ASP A 703 24.02 -15.78 -41.18
N HIS A 704 22.87 -15.19 -41.40
CA HIS A 704 22.27 -14.17 -40.56
C HIS A 704 20.84 -14.56 -40.21
N THR A 705 20.22 -13.84 -39.27
CA THR A 705 18.81 -14.01 -38.92
C THR A 705 18.11 -12.66 -39.06
N VAL A 706 17.03 -12.63 -39.81
CA VAL A 706 16.08 -11.51 -39.79
C VAL A 706 15.11 -11.72 -38.64
N VAL A 707 14.96 -10.72 -37.77
CA VAL A 707 14.02 -10.74 -36.65
C VAL A 707 12.99 -9.63 -36.89
N ALA A 708 11.71 -9.97 -36.75
CA ALA A 708 10.60 -9.05 -36.76
C ALA A 708 10.04 -8.97 -35.35
N ALA A 709 10.04 -7.81 -34.73
CA ALA A 709 9.56 -7.60 -33.36
C ALA A 709 8.53 -6.46 -33.30
N ALA A 710 7.42 -6.71 -32.61
CA ALA A 710 6.43 -5.72 -32.18
C ALA A 710 6.54 -5.53 -30.67
N GLU A 711 6.46 -4.29 -30.18
CA GLU A 711 6.57 -3.99 -28.76
C GLU A 711 5.20 -4.00 -28.05
N SER A 712 4.15 -3.55 -28.73
CA SER A 712 2.83 -3.40 -28.11
C SER A 712 1.71 -3.77 -29.09
N PRO A 713 1.08 -4.94 -28.89
CA PRO A 713 1.44 -6.01 -27.97
C PRO A 713 2.73 -6.73 -28.41
N ALA A 714 3.51 -7.22 -27.44
CA ALA A 714 4.78 -7.86 -27.70
C ALA A 714 4.62 -9.11 -28.58
N ALA A 715 5.43 -9.23 -29.64
CA ALA A 715 5.46 -10.38 -30.52
C ALA A 715 6.79 -10.42 -31.28
N GLU A 716 7.38 -11.59 -31.42
CA GLU A 716 8.65 -11.78 -32.13
C GLU A 716 8.60 -13.02 -33.03
N ALA A 717 9.20 -12.91 -34.20
CA ALA A 717 9.42 -14.01 -35.12
C ALA A 717 10.74 -13.82 -35.85
N SER A 718 11.41 -14.92 -36.21
CA SER A 718 12.69 -14.87 -36.90
C SER A 718 12.74 -15.84 -38.07
N ALA A 719 13.60 -15.50 -39.06
CA ALA A 719 13.88 -16.34 -40.22
C ALA A 719 15.34 -16.21 -40.67
N PRO A 720 15.95 -17.29 -41.17
CA PRO A 720 17.33 -17.29 -41.64
C PRO A 720 17.50 -16.54 -42.98
N LEU A 721 18.65 -15.87 -43.14
CA LEU A 721 19.06 -15.19 -44.34
C LEU A 721 20.57 -15.43 -44.59
N THR A 722 20.95 -15.93 -45.74
CA THR A 722 22.35 -16.07 -46.12
C THR A 722 22.77 -14.85 -46.96
N VAL A 723 23.73 -14.10 -46.49
CA VAL A 723 24.32 -12.95 -47.21
C VAL A 723 25.57 -13.36 -47.96
N THR A 724 25.67 -13.01 -49.24
CA THR A 724 26.84 -13.31 -50.08
C THR A 724 27.62 -12.04 -50.41
N ALA A 725 28.92 -12.16 -50.54
CA ALA A 725 29.75 -11.04 -50.95
C ALA A 725 29.40 -10.60 -52.39
N THR A 726 29.53 -9.29 -52.65
CA THR A 726 29.43 -8.81 -54.03
C THR A 726 30.54 -9.43 -54.87
N PRO A 727 30.23 -10.06 -56.03
CA PRO A 727 31.24 -10.64 -56.91
C PRO A 727 32.26 -9.59 -57.28
N ALA A 728 33.53 -9.91 -57.13
CA ALA A 728 34.60 -8.99 -57.57
C ALA A 728 34.38 -8.71 -59.07
N PRO A 729 34.53 -7.51 -59.56
CA PRO A 729 34.39 -7.19 -60.98
C PRO A 729 35.35 -8.04 -61.80
N THR A 730 34.84 -8.87 -62.70
CA THR A 730 35.65 -9.65 -63.65
C THR A 730 36.48 -8.67 -64.46
N PRO A 731 37.81 -8.85 -64.53
CA PRO A 731 38.61 -7.94 -65.33
C PRO A 731 38.20 -8.05 -66.79
N SER A 732 37.78 -6.92 -67.39
CA SER A 732 37.47 -6.79 -68.81
C SER A 732 38.75 -7.06 -69.60
N ALA A 733 38.72 -8.12 -70.43
CA ALA A 733 39.74 -8.44 -71.36
C ALA A 733 39.77 -7.35 -72.46
N ASP A 734 40.89 -6.61 -72.57
CA ASP A 734 41.18 -5.68 -73.67
C ASP A 734 42.10 -6.37 -74.70
N PRO A 735 41.84 -6.29 -76.00
CA PRO A 735 42.56 -7.05 -76.99
C PRO A 735 43.79 -6.30 -77.50
N SER A 736 44.93 -7.02 -77.46
CA SER A 736 46.12 -7.02 -78.31
C SER A 736 46.65 -5.76 -78.96
N THR A 737 47.93 -5.46 -78.71
CA THR A 737 49.02 -5.36 -79.73
C THR A 737 50.35 -5.56 -79.09
N GLU A 738 51.11 -6.54 -79.65
CA GLU A 738 52.50 -6.78 -79.47
C GLU A 738 53.37 -5.82 -80.39
N PRO A 739 54.75 -5.87 -80.42
CA PRO A 739 55.79 -6.12 -79.44
C PRO A 739 56.99 -5.17 -79.45
N SER A 740 57.89 -5.19 -78.62
CA SER A 740 59.33 -5.30 -78.81
C SER A 740 60.19 -4.61 -77.74
N GLY A 741 61.23 -5.27 -77.29
CA GLY A 741 62.43 -4.71 -76.80
C GLY A 741 62.91 -5.06 -75.38
N GLN A 742 63.62 -6.13 -75.26
CA GLN A 742 64.53 -6.52 -74.18
C GLN A 742 65.82 -5.68 -74.26
N PRO A 743 66.90 -5.73 -73.32
CA PRO A 743 66.87 -6.29 -71.93
C PRO A 743 67.72 -5.51 -70.91
N SER A 744 67.87 -6.10 -69.73
CA SER A 744 69.03 -6.00 -68.81
C SER A 744 68.95 -4.93 -67.70
N THR A 745 69.14 -5.14 -66.46
CA THR A 745 70.04 -5.94 -65.64
C THR A 745 69.58 -5.82 -64.18
N GLU A 746 69.74 -6.90 -63.44
CA GLU A 746 69.75 -7.04 -61.98
C GLU A 746 70.94 -6.20 -61.36
N PRO A 747 71.21 -6.20 -60.01
CA PRO A 747 70.47 -6.70 -58.90
C PRO A 747 70.49 -5.93 -57.54
N SER A 748 69.92 -6.47 -56.56
CA SER A 748 70.42 -6.47 -55.15
C SER A 748 69.95 -5.30 -54.24
N THR A 749 69.38 -5.44 -53.14
CA THR A 749 69.61 -6.09 -51.90
C THR A 749 68.55 -5.68 -50.88
N GLN A 750 68.10 -6.66 -50.11
CA GLN A 750 67.46 -6.52 -48.83
C GLN A 750 68.51 -6.07 -47.77
N PRO A 751 68.20 -5.69 -46.48
CA PRO A 751 67.10 -6.08 -45.62
C PRO A 751 66.72 -5.09 -44.52
N SER A 752 65.69 -5.50 -43.80
CA SER A 752 65.42 -5.40 -42.32
C SER A 752 65.13 -4.08 -41.64
N ALA A 753 64.07 -4.05 -40.93
CA ALA A 753 63.93 -4.10 -39.48
C ALA A 753 62.74 -3.25 -38.99
N GLU A 754 61.88 -3.92 -38.31
CA GLU A 754 61.02 -3.38 -37.19
C GLU A 754 61.91 -2.74 -36.11
N PRO A 755 61.44 -1.97 -35.10
CA PRO A 755 60.14 -1.97 -34.49
C PRO A 755 59.68 -0.63 -33.79
N SER A 756 58.49 -0.68 -33.27
CA SER A 756 58.14 -0.14 -31.94
C SER A 756 57.84 1.36 -31.74
N THR A 757 56.71 1.58 -31.16
CA THR A 757 56.28 2.24 -29.88
C THR A 757 55.23 3.32 -30.05
N GLN A 758 54.21 3.10 -29.28
CA GLN A 758 53.35 4.15 -28.65
C GLN A 758 54.23 5.11 -27.81
N PRO A 759 53.81 6.28 -27.29
CA PRO A 759 52.47 6.64 -26.79
C PRO A 759 52.13 8.14 -26.72
N SER A 760 50.93 8.40 -26.15
CA SER A 760 50.64 9.58 -25.28
C SER A 760 50.44 10.94 -25.91
N ALA A 761 49.58 11.83 -25.51
CA ALA A 761 49.14 12.27 -24.20
C ALA A 761 48.04 13.36 -24.29
N VAL A 762 47.35 13.48 -23.20
CA VAL A 762 46.48 14.55 -22.71
C VAL A 762 47.15 15.95 -22.69
N PRO A 763 46.36 17.08 -22.66
CA PRO A 763 46.55 17.93 -21.49
C PRO A 763 45.26 18.55 -20.89
N SER A 764 45.28 18.57 -19.58
CA SER A 764 44.58 19.59 -18.76
C SER A 764 45.41 20.87 -18.63
N PRO A 765 44.86 21.99 -18.15
CA PRO A 765 45.51 22.70 -17.05
C PRO A 765 44.56 23.17 -15.96
N SER A 766 44.99 23.07 -14.74
CA SER A 766 45.75 24.00 -13.86
C SER A 766 44.89 25.11 -13.28
N ALA A 767 44.94 25.47 -12.12
CA ALA A 767 45.64 25.39 -10.83
C ALA A 767 45.35 26.67 -10.06
N ASN A 768 45.27 26.69 -8.81
CA ASN A 768 46.20 27.38 -7.90
C ASN A 768 45.68 27.37 -6.42
N GLN A 769 46.42 26.86 -5.56
CA GLN A 769 47.19 27.40 -4.41
C GLN A 769 46.33 27.99 -3.28
N GLY A 770 46.58 27.79 -2.06
CA GLY A 770 47.75 27.37 -1.36
C GLY A 770 47.57 27.31 0.18
N ARG A 771 48.44 26.55 0.74
CA ARG A 771 49.27 26.75 1.92
C ARG A 771 48.65 26.81 3.32
N LYS A 772 49.04 26.03 4.17
CA LYS A 772 50.10 25.63 5.11
C LYS A 772 49.40 25.35 6.44
N GLY A 773 49.72 24.42 7.23
CA GLY A 773 50.92 23.71 7.62
C GLY A 773 50.75 23.31 9.06
N GLY A 774 51.31 22.17 9.40
CA GLY A 774 52.01 22.01 10.65
C GLY A 774 51.61 20.82 11.52
N LYS A 775 52.24 19.71 11.30
CA LYS A 775 53.15 18.91 12.13
C LYS A 775 52.62 18.33 13.46
N ARG A 776 52.69 16.99 13.47
CA ARG A 776 53.39 16.11 14.48
C ARG A 776 52.70 15.96 15.84
N SER A 777 52.59 14.77 16.44
CA SER A 777 53.47 13.61 16.53
C SER A 777 52.70 12.46 17.21
N LYS A 778 52.82 11.23 16.73
CA LYS A 778 53.54 10.11 17.38
C LYS A 778 53.16 9.73 18.81
N GLY A 779 52.85 8.46 18.95
CA GLY A 779 52.97 7.57 20.07
C GLY A 779 51.74 6.70 20.22
N GLY A 780 51.71 5.46 20.07
CA GLY A 780 52.68 4.38 20.02
C GLY A 780 52.44 3.41 21.17
N LEU A 781 52.15 2.17 20.84
CA LEU A 781 52.36 0.95 21.65
C LEU A 781 51.40 0.74 22.84
N ALA A 782 50.88 -0.36 23.11
CA ALA A 782 50.96 -1.77 22.75
C ALA A 782 50.45 -2.58 23.96
N ARG A 783 49.81 -3.71 23.64
CA ARG A 783 49.88 -4.99 24.34
C ARG A 783 49.47 -5.03 25.81
N THR A 784 48.63 -5.88 26.21
CA THR A 784 48.59 -7.32 26.55
C THR A 784 47.53 -7.43 27.62
N GLY A 785 46.77 -8.42 27.79
CA GLY A 785 46.85 -9.82 27.61
C GLY A 785 45.81 -10.49 28.49
N SER A 786 45.33 -11.55 27.99
CA SER A 786 45.12 -12.86 28.64
C SER A 786 44.22 -13.05 29.84
N ASN A 787 43.27 -13.92 29.61
CA ASN A 787 42.83 -15.07 30.40
C ASN A 787 42.09 -14.83 31.71
N ALA A 788 40.83 -15.33 31.77
CA ALA A 788 40.68 -16.64 32.45
C ALA A 788 39.23 -17.14 32.33
N LEU A 789 39.13 -18.35 31.86
CA LEU A 789 38.05 -19.28 32.05
C LEU A 789 37.63 -19.35 33.53
N ILE A 790 36.33 -19.42 33.81
CA ILE A 790 35.81 -20.31 34.86
C ILE A 790 34.59 -21.04 34.30
N VAL A 791 34.79 -22.33 34.14
CA VAL A 791 33.82 -23.38 33.95
C VAL A 791 33.13 -23.63 35.29
N GLY A 792 31.83 -23.74 35.30
CA GLY A 792 31.07 -24.18 36.45
C GLY A 792 29.82 -24.93 36.00
N ALA A 793 30.03 -26.19 35.66
CA ALA A 793 28.94 -27.14 35.45
C ALA A 793 28.33 -27.51 36.80
N CYS A 794 27.03 -27.62 36.85
CA CYS A 794 26.35 -28.60 37.69
C CYS A 794 25.10 -29.11 36.99
N ALA A 795 25.11 -30.40 36.86
CA ALA A 795 24.16 -31.25 36.19
C ALA A 795 23.07 -31.74 37.12
N LEU A 796 21.96 -32.16 36.50
CA LEU A 796 21.06 -33.26 36.82
C LEU A 796 20.14 -33.16 38.05
N ALA A 797 18.83 -33.18 37.72
CA ALA A 797 17.99 -34.30 38.16
C ALA A 797 16.72 -34.38 37.31
N ALA A 798 16.59 -35.53 36.67
CA ALA A 798 15.39 -35.99 35.99
C ALA A 798 14.36 -36.57 36.97
N ALA A 799 13.11 -36.39 36.69
CA ALA A 799 11.95 -37.32 36.91
C ALA A 799 10.75 -36.60 36.31
N GLY A 800 10.14 -36.99 35.31
CA GLY A 800 9.48 -38.20 34.89
C GLY A 800 8.17 -38.44 35.62
N VAL A 801 7.02 -37.90 35.12
CA VAL A 801 5.73 -38.60 35.21
C VAL A 801 4.88 -38.06 34.01
N GLY A 802 4.58 -38.97 33.11
CA GLY A 802 3.54 -38.80 32.11
C GLY A 802 2.16 -39.03 32.69
N THR A 803 1.21 -38.30 32.21
CA THR A 803 -0.18 -38.79 32.20
C THR A 803 -0.92 -38.24 30.99
N ALA A 804 -1.35 -39.18 30.19
CA ALA A 804 -2.34 -39.04 29.15
C ALA A 804 -3.72 -38.71 29.76
N PHE A 805 -4.47 -37.79 29.14
CA PHE A 805 -5.92 -37.77 29.25
C PHE A 805 -6.54 -37.25 27.96
N ILE A 806 -7.03 -38.19 27.16
CA ILE A 806 -8.39 -38.54 26.86
C ILE A 806 -9.26 -37.38 26.31
N ARG A 807 -9.44 -37.42 25.01
CA ARG A 807 -10.61 -36.92 24.26
C ARG A 807 -11.90 -37.32 24.98
N ARG A 808 -12.79 -36.36 25.16
CA ARG A 808 -14.22 -36.68 25.35
C ARG A 808 -15.07 -35.77 24.45
N SER A 809 -15.50 -36.38 23.36
CA SER A 809 -16.62 -35.95 22.57
C SER A 809 -17.90 -35.95 23.42
N ARG A 810 -18.70 -34.90 23.37
CA ARG A 810 -20.11 -34.99 23.60
C ARG A 810 -20.89 -34.28 22.51
N ARG A 811 -21.48 -35.12 21.65
CA ARG A 811 -22.72 -34.79 20.94
C ARG A 811 -23.86 -34.75 21.98
N HIS A 812 -24.76 -33.80 21.84
CA HIS A 812 -26.23 -33.88 22.02
C HIS A 812 -26.78 -32.56 21.42
N LYS A 813 -27.48 -32.63 20.32
CA LYS A 813 -28.92 -32.85 20.09
C LYS A 813 -29.82 -32.12 21.11
N ALA A 814 -30.41 -31.05 20.75
CA ALA A 814 -31.79 -30.80 20.33
C ALA A 814 -31.88 -29.30 19.92
#